data_5693fd7d59ac354de438d07dee39833d
#
_entry.id   5693fd7d59ac354de438d07dee39833d
#
_cell.length_a   1.000
_cell.length_b   1.000
_cell.length_c   1.000
_cell.angle_alpha   90.00
_cell.angle_beta   90.00
_cell.angle_gamma   90.00
#
_symmetry.space_group_name_H-M   'P 1'
#
loop_
_entity.id
_entity.type
_entity.pdbx_description
1 polymer ?
#
loop_
_entity_poly.entity_id
_entity_poly.type
_entity_poly.pdbx_seq_one_letter_code
_entity_poly.pdbx_strand_id
1 'polypeptide(L)'
;MKIAKPILVLLLVFSLVNCSKSEDSNNNSNPDSNFTENFGNLANRDFIGQIINENSQPIEGVEIKIGSITKYTDSKGVFVIKNAAVYEKFAYITAKKAGYINGSRTVVPNTESNTIKIMMLTATVPETVQSGTASNVTLSNGTKVAFDGTFKTEAGAAYSGSVKVMMHHLDPSDATTRDKMPGSLMAQNATGSQRTLETYGMMNVELQDASGNKLQIANPTSIEMPISSTQLASAPTTIPLWYFDETAGYWKEEGSATKVGNKYVGTVNHFSWWNCDAQFPTVSLGITVVNSNQVPMAGVRVELVRNNQNGGWNVPGYTNVVGQVSGLVPANETLTMKIYSNNSVCASQSIYTQQIGPFSTNTALPIVVIPASSLNTTIVQGTLTNCSNANVTNGYVWLQTAGQFLYTQVTNGSFSFSVLNCSSAATSFTLQGYDYEGMKATTQQTGILNNQTVSLGTIQACAATNTTGEFLDIDQNLYTYLPIGQQIWMQQNLNVSRYRDGTPIPQVTDPTQWANLTTGAWCYNNNDPANGTTYGKLYNWYAVAGIYDAASLANESLRKKLAPTGWHIPGDAEWTTLTTFLGGVDLAGGKMKSTSTLWQSPNTAATNESGFTGLPGGYRYNTNGWFGHIGDYGDWWSSGDGNGSAWNCQLYYGSGSAGIGNAIKKFGFSVRCIRD
;
A
#
# COMPACT_ATOMS: atom_id res chain seq x y z
N MET A 1 -34.65 -14.25 78.50
CA MET A 1 -33.22 -14.61 78.30
C MET A 1 -33.15 -15.85 77.41
N LYS A 2 -33.08 -15.70 76.10
CA LYS A 2 -32.99 -16.79 75.17
C LYS A 2 -31.81 -16.48 74.25
N ILE A 3 -30.78 -17.32 74.29
CA ILE A 3 -29.54 -17.22 73.58
C ILE A 3 -29.80 -17.81 72.18
N ALA A 4 -29.64 -17.06 71.13
CA ALA A 4 -29.66 -17.51 69.75
C ALA A 4 -28.24 -17.92 69.32
N LYS A 5 -28.09 -19.15 68.81
CA LYS A 5 -26.89 -19.70 68.20
C LYS A 5 -26.80 -19.21 66.75
N PRO A 6 -25.63 -18.82 66.24
CA PRO A 6 -25.45 -18.61 64.81
C PRO A 6 -25.14 -19.95 64.14
N ILE A 7 -25.84 -20.17 63.00
CA ILE A 7 -25.59 -21.30 62.08
C ILE A 7 -24.38 -20.89 61.23
N LEU A 8 -23.30 -21.71 61.29
CA LEU A 8 -22.12 -21.61 60.46
C LEU A 8 -22.42 -22.34 59.14
N VAL A 9 -22.60 -21.55 58.05
CA VAL A 9 -22.69 -22.10 56.68
C VAL A 9 -21.29 -22.26 56.16
N LEU A 10 -20.84 -23.52 56.01
CA LEU A 10 -19.55 -23.87 55.42
C LEU A 10 -19.68 -23.81 53.92
N LEU A 11 -19.21 -22.76 53.26
CA LEU A 11 -19.05 -22.68 51.84
C LEU A 11 -17.82 -23.49 51.44
N LEU A 12 -18.02 -24.68 50.84
CA LEU A 12 -16.97 -25.42 50.15
C LEU A 12 -16.64 -24.67 48.85
N VAL A 13 -15.53 -23.97 48.85
CA VAL A 13 -14.92 -23.46 47.64
C VAL A 13 -14.17 -24.62 46.97
N PHE A 14 -14.73 -25.17 45.91
CA PHE A 14 -13.97 -26.06 45.00
C PHE A 14 -12.99 -25.18 44.24
N SER A 15 -11.74 -25.13 44.67
CA SER A 15 -10.63 -24.68 43.84
C SER A 15 -10.38 -25.72 42.75
N LEU A 16 -10.89 -25.42 41.56
CA LEU A 16 -10.43 -26.09 40.34
C LEU A 16 -8.97 -25.64 40.10
N VAL A 17 -8.04 -26.45 40.54
CA VAL A 17 -6.65 -26.38 40.12
C VAL A 17 -6.64 -26.81 38.65
N ASN A 18 -6.73 -25.86 37.73
CA ASN A 18 -6.33 -26.09 36.36
C ASN A 18 -4.82 -26.35 36.38
N CYS A 19 -4.44 -27.59 36.36
CA CYS A 19 -3.11 -28.00 35.91
C CYS A 19 -3.01 -27.59 34.42
N SER A 20 -2.46 -26.43 34.15
CA SER A 20 -1.90 -26.13 32.84
C SER A 20 -0.72 -27.08 32.68
N LYS A 21 -0.89 -28.13 31.90
CA LYS A 21 0.26 -28.78 31.28
C LYS A 21 1.02 -27.71 30.53
N SER A 22 2.23 -27.40 30.99
CA SER A 22 3.25 -26.83 30.13
C SER A 22 3.48 -27.86 29.02
N GLU A 23 2.80 -27.68 27.90
CA GLU A 23 3.24 -28.34 26.67
C GLU A 23 4.59 -27.71 26.33
N ASP A 24 5.64 -28.47 26.63
CA ASP A 24 6.91 -28.28 25.95
C ASP A 24 6.57 -28.27 24.46
N SER A 25 6.66 -27.09 23.84
CA SER A 25 6.54 -26.93 22.41
C SER A 25 7.73 -27.63 21.75
N ASN A 26 7.66 -28.95 21.65
CA ASN A 26 8.39 -29.67 20.63
C ASN A 26 7.84 -29.23 19.28
N ASN A 27 8.44 -28.18 18.73
CA ASN A 27 8.22 -27.69 17.37
C ASN A 27 8.77 -28.70 16.34
N ASN A 28 8.34 -29.93 16.39
CA ASN A 28 8.40 -30.87 15.28
C ASN A 28 7.22 -30.54 14.36
N SER A 29 7.36 -29.50 13.53
CA SER A 29 6.42 -29.29 12.44
C SER A 29 6.58 -30.48 11.48
N ASN A 30 5.68 -31.44 11.56
CA ASN A 30 5.56 -32.50 10.57
C ASN A 30 5.35 -31.78 9.19
N PRO A 31 6.20 -32.03 8.18
CA PRO A 31 6.04 -31.41 6.85
C PRO A 31 4.69 -31.68 6.18
N ASP A 32 3.93 -32.64 6.69
CA ASP A 32 2.61 -33.02 6.20
C ASP A 32 1.45 -32.53 7.10
N SER A 33 1.70 -31.62 8.07
CA SER A 33 0.65 -31.00 8.87
C SER A 33 -0.25 -30.08 8.03
N ASN A 34 -1.50 -29.89 8.50
CA ASN A 34 -2.46 -29.03 7.80
C ASN A 34 -1.91 -27.61 7.64
N PHE A 35 -1.94 -27.07 6.43
CA PHE A 35 -1.28 -25.83 6.02
C PHE A 35 -1.59 -24.62 6.93
N THR A 36 -2.88 -24.41 7.25
CA THR A 36 -3.30 -23.26 8.05
C THR A 36 -2.89 -23.36 9.53
N GLU A 37 -2.72 -24.55 10.07
CA GLU A 37 -2.27 -24.78 11.44
C GLU A 37 -0.80 -24.36 11.63
N ASN A 38 -0.04 -24.24 10.53
CA ASN A 38 1.36 -23.84 10.55
C ASN A 38 1.58 -22.31 10.63
N PHE A 39 0.53 -21.49 10.54
CA PHE A 39 0.68 -20.02 10.57
C PHE A 39 1.01 -19.47 11.96
N GLY A 40 0.80 -20.23 13.02
CA GLY A 40 1.00 -19.81 14.40
C GLY A 40 -0.10 -18.87 14.90
N ASN A 41 0.19 -18.18 16.01
CA ASN A 41 -0.75 -17.25 16.63
C ASN A 41 -0.74 -15.89 15.91
N LEU A 42 -1.77 -15.07 16.17
CA LEU A 42 -1.79 -13.68 15.74
C LEU A 42 -0.75 -12.88 16.57
N ALA A 43 0.03 -12.05 15.89
CA ALA A 43 1.04 -11.20 16.48
C ALA A 43 1.10 -9.85 15.74
N ASN A 44 1.44 -8.80 16.46
CA ASN A 44 1.67 -7.49 15.86
C ASN A 44 3.08 -7.40 15.30
N ARG A 45 3.22 -6.93 14.08
CA ARG A 45 4.51 -6.78 13.39
C ARG A 45 4.59 -5.45 12.65
N ASP A 46 5.81 -4.94 12.53
CA ASP A 46 6.12 -3.73 11.80
C ASP A 46 6.61 -4.06 10.39
N PHE A 47 6.22 -3.24 9.43
CA PHE A 47 6.60 -3.39 8.02
C PHE A 47 7.06 -2.05 7.46
N ILE A 48 8.14 -2.09 6.68
CA ILE A 48 8.59 -1.02 5.81
C ILE A 48 8.81 -1.61 4.42
N GLY A 49 8.44 -0.91 3.37
CA GLY A 49 8.66 -1.45 2.03
C GLY A 49 8.70 -0.39 0.96
N GLN A 50 9.11 -0.82 -0.24
CA GLN A 50 9.15 0.00 -1.43
C GLN A 50 8.42 -0.70 -2.58
N ILE A 51 7.60 0.08 -3.27
CA ILE A 51 6.92 -0.35 -4.49
C ILE A 51 7.55 0.37 -5.67
N ILE A 52 7.93 -0.41 -6.67
CA ILE A 52 8.57 0.07 -7.91
C ILE A 52 7.86 -0.51 -9.14
N ASN A 53 8.05 0.14 -10.29
CA ASN A 53 7.64 -0.41 -11.59
C ASN A 53 8.76 -1.27 -12.21
N GLU A 54 8.50 -1.82 -13.39
CA GLU A 54 9.45 -2.67 -14.15
C GLU A 54 10.74 -1.95 -14.53
N ASN A 55 10.74 -0.60 -14.58
CA ASN A 55 11.92 0.23 -14.81
C ASN A 55 12.65 0.61 -13.51
N SER A 56 12.31 -0.05 -12.40
CA SER A 56 12.85 0.25 -11.06
C SER A 56 12.57 1.69 -10.58
N GLN A 57 11.55 2.35 -11.13
CA GLN A 57 11.12 3.67 -10.67
C GLN A 57 10.11 3.51 -9.54
N PRO A 58 10.18 4.35 -8.49
CA PRO A 58 9.22 4.32 -7.39
C PRO A 58 7.81 4.65 -7.88
N ILE A 59 6.81 4.01 -7.29
CA ILE A 59 5.40 4.28 -7.57
C ILE A 59 4.78 4.91 -6.33
N GLU A 60 4.40 6.19 -6.43
CA GLU A 60 3.67 6.93 -5.40
C GLU A 60 2.19 6.51 -5.39
N GLY A 61 1.50 6.65 -4.24
CA GLY A 61 0.05 6.47 -4.11
C GLY A 61 -0.44 5.03 -4.35
N VAL A 62 0.42 4.02 -4.17
CA VAL A 62 -0.01 2.62 -4.18
C VAL A 62 -0.70 2.29 -2.86
N GLU A 63 -1.90 1.77 -2.92
CA GLU A 63 -2.61 1.23 -1.76
C GLU A 63 -1.91 -0.03 -1.26
N ILE A 64 -1.43 -0.01 -0.03
CA ILE A 64 -0.81 -1.14 0.65
C ILE A 64 -1.72 -1.58 1.79
N LYS A 65 -2.08 -2.87 1.79
CA LYS A 65 -2.87 -3.45 2.87
C LYS A 65 -2.15 -4.62 3.53
N ILE A 66 -2.07 -4.58 4.87
CA ILE A 66 -1.53 -5.66 5.72
C ILE A 66 -2.48 -5.87 6.89
N GLY A 67 -3.07 -7.05 7.00
CA GLY A 67 -4.14 -7.30 7.96
C GLY A 67 -5.32 -6.34 7.74
N SER A 68 -5.68 -5.57 8.77
CA SER A 68 -6.74 -4.55 8.70
C SER A 68 -6.23 -3.15 8.37
N ILE A 69 -4.90 -2.94 8.27
CA ILE A 69 -4.31 -1.62 8.07
C ILE A 69 -4.08 -1.36 6.58
N THR A 70 -4.53 -0.18 6.12
CA THR A 70 -4.27 0.33 4.77
C THR A 70 -3.44 1.60 4.86
N LYS A 71 -2.40 1.71 4.02
CA LYS A 71 -1.53 2.88 3.84
C LYS A 71 -1.22 3.06 2.36
N TYR A 72 -0.65 4.22 2.03
CA TYR A 72 -0.24 4.56 0.65
C TYR A 72 1.24 4.83 0.59
N THR A 73 1.86 4.49 -0.54
CA THR A 73 3.27 4.81 -0.78
C THR A 73 3.46 6.30 -1.03
N ASP A 74 4.58 6.83 -0.56
CA ASP A 74 5.02 8.21 -0.82
C ASP A 74 5.71 8.36 -2.19
N SER A 75 6.22 9.56 -2.50
CA SER A 75 6.92 9.87 -3.77
C SER A 75 8.20 9.06 -4.01
N LYS A 76 8.72 8.36 -3.00
CA LYS A 76 9.82 7.40 -3.11
C LYS A 76 9.34 5.96 -3.22
N GLY A 77 8.03 5.76 -3.35
CA GLY A 77 7.40 4.45 -3.36
C GLY A 77 7.45 3.74 -2.01
N VAL A 78 7.80 4.44 -0.93
CA VAL A 78 8.00 3.85 0.41
C VAL A 78 6.72 3.93 1.21
N PHE A 79 6.45 2.89 2.00
CA PHE A 79 5.40 2.85 3.02
C PHE A 79 5.95 2.33 4.34
N VAL A 80 5.33 2.74 5.45
CA VAL A 80 5.56 2.19 6.78
C VAL A 80 4.21 1.84 7.41
N ILE A 81 4.10 0.61 7.90
CA ILE A 81 2.95 0.11 8.67
C ILE A 81 3.45 -0.44 9.99
N LYS A 82 2.96 0.15 11.08
CA LYS A 82 3.26 -0.25 12.46
C LYS A 82 2.15 -1.14 13.00
N ASN A 83 2.55 -2.12 13.83
CA ASN A 83 1.64 -2.96 14.61
C ASN A 83 0.55 -3.66 13.78
N ALA A 84 0.88 -4.09 12.55
CA ALA A 84 -0.05 -4.88 11.74
C ALA A 84 -0.30 -6.24 12.39
N ALA A 85 -1.58 -6.58 12.59
CA ALA A 85 -1.98 -7.90 13.08
C ALA A 85 -1.82 -8.93 11.94
N VAL A 86 -0.87 -9.82 12.08
CA VAL A 86 -0.54 -10.91 11.15
C VAL A 86 -0.26 -12.19 11.94
N TYR A 87 -0.15 -13.32 11.27
CA TYR A 87 0.28 -14.55 11.95
C TYR A 87 1.79 -14.57 12.16
N GLU A 88 2.25 -15.29 13.19
CA GLU A 88 3.69 -15.42 13.52
C GLU A 88 4.54 -15.93 12.36
N LYS A 89 3.97 -16.78 11.49
CA LYS A 89 4.67 -17.40 10.36
C LYS A 89 4.07 -17.06 9.00
N PHE A 90 3.11 -16.10 8.96
CA PHE A 90 2.45 -15.74 7.71
C PHE A 90 1.96 -14.29 7.76
N ALA A 91 2.47 -13.47 6.87
CA ALA A 91 1.96 -12.13 6.61
C ALA A 91 1.74 -11.95 5.11
N TYR A 92 0.54 -11.51 4.75
CA TYR A 92 0.15 -11.23 3.37
C TYR A 92 -0.02 -9.73 3.16
N ILE A 93 0.71 -9.20 2.20
CA ILE A 93 0.78 -7.79 1.83
C ILE A 93 0.20 -7.66 0.43
N THR A 94 -0.76 -6.77 0.21
CA THR A 94 -1.28 -6.44 -1.11
C THR A 94 -0.93 -5.01 -1.52
N ALA A 95 -0.68 -4.80 -2.81
CA ALA A 95 -0.37 -3.52 -3.42
C ALA A 95 -1.29 -3.29 -4.62
N LYS A 96 -2.06 -2.17 -4.62
CA LYS A 96 -3.03 -1.87 -5.67
C LYS A 96 -2.87 -0.44 -6.18
N LYS A 97 -2.89 -0.26 -7.48
CA LYS A 97 -2.95 1.05 -8.14
C LYS A 97 -3.55 0.91 -9.54
N ALA A 98 -4.41 1.86 -9.93
CA ALA A 98 -4.95 1.91 -11.29
C ALA A 98 -3.83 1.96 -12.33
N GLY A 99 -3.99 1.22 -13.43
CA GLY A 99 -2.98 1.08 -14.50
C GLY A 99 -1.90 0.01 -14.23
N TYR A 100 -1.95 -0.68 -13.11
CA TYR A 100 -1.07 -1.79 -12.76
C TYR A 100 -1.85 -3.05 -12.44
N ILE A 101 -1.23 -4.20 -12.65
CA ILE A 101 -1.71 -5.47 -12.12
C ILE A 101 -1.48 -5.46 -10.60
N ASN A 102 -2.44 -6.01 -9.84
CA ASN A 102 -2.31 -6.12 -8.39
C ASN A 102 -1.03 -6.86 -8.00
N GLY A 103 -0.18 -6.18 -7.25
CA GLY A 103 1.01 -6.77 -6.67
C GLY A 103 0.73 -7.35 -5.28
N SER A 104 1.53 -8.31 -4.87
CA SER A 104 1.46 -8.81 -3.49
C SER A 104 2.77 -9.45 -3.03
N ARG A 105 2.90 -9.61 -1.71
CA ARG A 105 4.01 -10.33 -1.09
C ARG A 105 3.52 -11.15 0.10
N THR A 106 4.01 -12.37 0.20
CA THR A 106 3.84 -13.22 1.37
C THR A 106 5.18 -13.46 2.02
N VAL A 107 5.26 -13.25 3.33
CA VAL A 107 6.50 -13.42 4.09
C VAL A 107 6.26 -14.20 5.39
N VAL A 108 7.30 -14.84 5.90
CA VAL A 108 7.37 -15.27 7.30
C VAL A 108 7.90 -14.09 8.09
N PRO A 109 7.07 -13.40 8.91
CA PRO A 109 7.47 -12.13 9.50
C PRO A 109 8.45 -12.33 10.66
N ASN A 110 9.45 -11.46 10.73
CA ASN A 110 10.35 -11.33 11.88
C ASN A 110 9.67 -10.56 13.01
N THR A 111 10.22 -10.70 14.24
CA THR A 111 9.67 -10.05 15.44
C THR A 111 9.87 -8.52 15.44
N GLU A 112 10.94 -8.05 14.82
CA GLU A 112 11.25 -6.62 14.73
C GLU A 112 10.54 -5.99 13.52
N SER A 113 11.27 -5.45 12.55
CA SER A 113 10.75 -4.85 11.35
C SER A 113 10.91 -5.80 10.15
N ASN A 114 9.99 -5.72 9.20
CA ASN A 114 9.98 -6.53 7.99
C ASN A 114 10.15 -5.65 6.76
N THR A 115 11.14 -5.96 5.93
CA THR A 115 11.41 -5.21 4.70
C THR A 115 10.70 -5.87 3.52
N ILE A 116 9.87 -5.10 2.82
CA ILE A 116 9.04 -5.56 1.69
C ILE A 116 9.48 -4.85 0.42
N LYS A 117 9.63 -5.60 -0.66
CA LYS A 117 9.82 -5.07 -2.01
C LYS A 117 8.82 -5.73 -2.96
N ILE A 118 8.09 -4.92 -3.72
CA ILE A 118 7.15 -5.37 -4.75
C ILE A 118 7.43 -4.57 -6.02
N MET A 119 7.62 -5.27 -7.13
CA MET A 119 7.67 -4.68 -8.46
C MET A 119 6.32 -4.90 -9.13
N MET A 120 5.54 -3.84 -9.34
CA MET A 120 4.23 -3.92 -9.98
C MET A 120 4.40 -3.91 -11.49
N LEU A 121 3.64 -4.80 -12.16
CA LEU A 121 3.56 -4.90 -13.61
C LEU A 121 2.55 -3.88 -14.13
N THR A 122 2.93 -3.12 -15.16
CA THR A 122 2.00 -2.24 -15.86
C THR A 122 0.93 -3.09 -16.56
N ALA A 123 -0.33 -2.68 -16.46
CA ALA A 123 -1.41 -3.33 -17.20
C ALA A 123 -1.09 -3.24 -18.72
N THR A 124 -1.01 -4.39 -19.39
CA THR A 124 -0.73 -4.44 -20.83
C THR A 124 -1.88 -3.88 -21.65
N VAL A 125 -1.59 -3.44 -22.87
CA VAL A 125 -2.64 -3.15 -23.85
C VAL A 125 -3.38 -4.46 -24.14
N PRO A 126 -4.70 -4.54 -23.89
CA PRO A 126 -5.42 -5.79 -24.02
C PRO A 126 -5.61 -6.19 -25.49
N GLU A 127 -5.47 -7.48 -25.80
CA GLU A 127 -6.04 -8.05 -26.99
C GLU A 127 -7.57 -8.18 -26.81
N THR A 128 -8.32 -8.15 -27.90
CA THR A 128 -9.78 -8.24 -27.84
C THR A 128 -10.27 -9.50 -28.57
N VAL A 129 -11.05 -10.31 -27.85
CA VAL A 129 -11.75 -11.47 -28.42
C VAL A 129 -13.25 -11.28 -28.32
N GLN A 130 -14.02 -12.06 -29.09
CA GLN A 130 -15.49 -11.97 -29.11
C GLN A 130 -16.11 -13.21 -28.47
N SER A 131 -17.10 -13.00 -27.59
CA SER A 131 -17.91 -14.12 -27.10
C SER A 131 -18.65 -14.80 -28.26
N GLY A 132 -18.85 -16.11 -28.12
CA GLY A 132 -19.45 -16.95 -29.17
C GLY A 132 -18.48 -17.41 -30.27
N THR A 133 -17.20 -16.97 -30.25
CA THR A 133 -16.21 -17.34 -31.27
C THR A 133 -14.94 -17.88 -30.60
N ALA A 134 -14.55 -19.10 -30.93
CA ALA A 134 -13.30 -19.67 -30.46
C ALA A 134 -12.10 -18.86 -30.97
N SER A 135 -11.14 -18.58 -30.10
CA SER A 135 -10.00 -17.70 -30.40
C SER A 135 -8.77 -18.07 -29.60
N ASN A 136 -7.61 -17.57 -30.03
CA ASN A 136 -6.34 -17.75 -29.32
C ASN A 136 -5.72 -16.37 -29.08
N VAL A 137 -5.17 -16.16 -27.88
CA VAL A 137 -4.29 -15.04 -27.58
C VAL A 137 -2.91 -15.59 -27.29
N THR A 138 -1.88 -15.05 -27.95
CA THR A 138 -0.51 -15.56 -27.87
C THR A 138 0.48 -14.42 -27.70
N LEU A 139 1.26 -14.46 -26.63
CA LEU A 139 2.38 -13.52 -26.41
C LEU A 139 3.57 -13.84 -27.33
N SER A 140 4.44 -12.86 -27.55
CA SER A 140 5.63 -13.00 -28.41
C SER A 140 6.58 -14.13 -28.00
N ASN A 141 6.59 -14.49 -26.71
CA ASN A 141 7.39 -15.62 -26.19
C ASN A 141 6.75 -16.99 -26.38
N GLY A 142 5.52 -17.06 -26.94
CA GLY A 142 4.78 -18.30 -27.18
C GLY A 142 3.83 -18.74 -26.05
N THR A 143 3.69 -17.95 -24.97
CA THR A 143 2.63 -18.16 -23.97
C THR A 143 1.27 -17.96 -24.63
N LYS A 144 0.35 -18.93 -24.46
CA LYS A 144 -0.90 -18.95 -25.21
C LYS A 144 -2.07 -19.37 -24.34
N VAL A 145 -3.23 -18.77 -24.63
CA VAL A 145 -4.55 -19.18 -24.13
C VAL A 145 -5.46 -19.46 -25.31
N ALA A 146 -6.18 -20.58 -25.26
CA ALA A 146 -7.11 -21.02 -26.31
C ALA A 146 -8.56 -20.97 -25.78
N PHE A 147 -9.26 -19.89 -26.07
CA PHE A 147 -10.67 -19.68 -25.65
C PHE A 147 -11.64 -20.45 -26.57
N ASP A 148 -12.67 -21.05 -25.97
CA ASP A 148 -13.82 -21.64 -26.70
C ASP A 148 -14.88 -20.59 -27.11
N GLY A 149 -14.72 -19.33 -26.63
CA GLY A 149 -15.63 -18.23 -26.86
C GLY A 149 -16.72 -18.08 -25.80
N THR A 150 -16.70 -18.88 -24.72
CA THR A 150 -17.69 -18.79 -23.66
C THR A 150 -17.14 -18.06 -22.42
N PHE A 151 -17.86 -17.02 -21.99
CA PHE A 151 -17.45 -16.19 -20.87
C PHE A 151 -18.60 -15.96 -19.90
N LYS A 152 -18.27 -15.62 -18.65
CA LYS A 152 -19.24 -15.29 -17.60
C LYS A 152 -18.75 -14.09 -16.78
N THR A 153 -19.69 -13.38 -16.17
CA THR A 153 -19.41 -12.35 -15.19
C THR A 153 -18.88 -12.98 -13.88
N GLU A 154 -18.30 -12.17 -12.98
CA GLU A 154 -17.91 -12.66 -11.63
C GLU A 154 -19.11 -13.25 -10.85
N ALA A 155 -20.32 -12.74 -11.07
CA ALA A 155 -21.56 -13.28 -10.50
C ALA A 155 -22.03 -14.60 -11.15
N GLY A 156 -21.31 -15.10 -12.16
CA GLY A 156 -21.61 -16.38 -12.84
C GLY A 156 -22.61 -16.28 -13.99
N ALA A 157 -23.14 -15.11 -14.32
CA ALA A 157 -24.06 -14.93 -15.46
C ALA A 157 -23.29 -15.00 -16.79
N ALA A 158 -23.88 -15.64 -17.82
CA ALA A 158 -23.29 -15.70 -19.16
C ALA A 158 -23.05 -14.29 -19.72
N TYR A 159 -21.87 -14.09 -20.31
CA TYR A 159 -21.49 -12.83 -20.91
C TYR A 159 -21.50 -12.91 -22.45
N SER A 160 -22.04 -11.88 -23.07
CA SER A 160 -22.05 -11.71 -24.55
C SER A 160 -21.47 -10.35 -24.90
N GLY A 161 -20.47 -10.32 -25.77
CA GLY A 161 -19.82 -9.09 -26.21
C GLY A 161 -18.31 -9.23 -26.37
N SER A 162 -17.67 -8.08 -26.43
CA SER A 162 -16.22 -7.93 -26.58
C SER A 162 -15.52 -8.21 -25.23
N VAL A 163 -14.48 -9.03 -25.22
CA VAL A 163 -13.69 -9.37 -24.05
C VAL A 163 -12.27 -8.88 -24.23
N LYS A 164 -11.82 -7.99 -23.37
CA LYS A 164 -10.42 -7.56 -23.29
C LYS A 164 -9.62 -8.62 -22.53
N VAL A 165 -8.53 -9.08 -23.13
CA VAL A 165 -7.63 -10.10 -22.57
C VAL A 165 -6.28 -9.47 -22.30
N MET A 166 -5.91 -9.34 -21.04
CA MET A 166 -4.58 -8.89 -20.61
C MET A 166 -3.79 -10.11 -20.17
N MET A 167 -2.59 -10.27 -20.70
CA MET A 167 -1.73 -11.40 -20.39
C MET A 167 -0.33 -10.96 -20.04
N HIS A 168 0.27 -11.61 -19.04
CA HIS A 168 1.68 -11.50 -18.69
C HIS A 168 2.30 -12.89 -18.53
N HIS A 169 3.59 -12.98 -18.84
CA HIS A 169 4.39 -14.17 -18.57
C HIS A 169 5.62 -13.76 -17.76
N LEU A 170 5.95 -14.54 -16.73
CA LEU A 170 7.15 -14.40 -15.93
C LEU A 170 8.08 -15.58 -16.20
N ASP A 171 9.22 -15.32 -16.84
CA ASP A 171 10.28 -16.31 -17.06
C ASP A 171 11.09 -16.51 -15.77
N PRO A 172 11.23 -17.73 -15.26
CA PRO A 172 12.02 -18.01 -14.06
C PRO A 172 13.51 -17.62 -14.17
N SER A 173 14.05 -17.50 -15.37
CA SER A 173 15.43 -17.06 -15.62
C SER A 173 15.62 -15.54 -15.52
N ASP A 174 14.55 -14.74 -15.55
CA ASP A 174 14.62 -13.30 -15.30
C ASP A 174 14.86 -13.05 -13.79
N ALA A 175 15.95 -12.36 -13.48
CA ALA A 175 16.35 -12.04 -12.11
C ALA A 175 15.28 -11.24 -11.33
N THR A 176 14.40 -10.54 -12.02
CA THR A 176 13.32 -9.72 -11.41
C THR A 176 12.00 -10.47 -11.26
N THR A 177 11.89 -11.70 -11.74
CA THR A 177 10.67 -12.52 -11.62
C THR A 177 10.18 -12.62 -10.18
N ARG A 178 11.10 -12.75 -9.22
CA ARG A 178 10.75 -12.85 -7.80
C ARG A 178 10.19 -11.55 -7.24
N ASP A 179 10.58 -10.42 -7.75
CA ASP A 179 10.03 -9.11 -7.33
C ASP A 179 8.65 -8.84 -7.97
N LYS A 180 8.36 -9.45 -9.14
CA LYS A 180 7.11 -9.30 -9.92
C LYS A 180 6.02 -10.30 -9.52
N MET A 181 6.41 -11.52 -9.10
CA MET A 181 5.44 -12.59 -8.83
C MET A 181 4.52 -12.25 -7.65
N PRO A 182 3.27 -12.74 -7.63
CA PRO A 182 2.38 -12.55 -6.49
C PRO A 182 2.81 -13.41 -5.29
N GLY A 183 2.63 -12.88 -4.09
CA GLY A 183 2.91 -13.58 -2.84
C GLY A 183 4.38 -14.01 -2.70
N SER A 184 4.57 -15.29 -2.54
CA SER A 184 5.86 -16.00 -2.49
C SER A 184 5.69 -17.37 -3.16
N LEU A 185 6.68 -18.26 -3.04
CA LEU A 185 6.52 -19.66 -3.48
C LEU A 185 5.90 -20.57 -2.40
N MET A 186 5.23 -20.01 -1.40
CA MET A 186 4.46 -20.76 -0.42
C MET A 186 3.19 -21.31 -1.05
N ALA A 187 2.91 -22.61 -0.83
CA ALA A 187 1.82 -23.29 -1.49
C ALA A 187 1.12 -24.33 -0.58
N GLN A 188 -0.14 -24.62 -0.90
CA GLN A 188 -0.92 -25.71 -0.36
C GLN A 188 -1.22 -26.71 -1.48
N ASN A 189 -0.78 -27.95 -1.33
CA ASN A 189 -1.06 -28.98 -2.32
C ASN A 189 -2.52 -29.52 -2.20
N ALA A 190 -2.91 -30.38 -3.14
CA ALA A 190 -4.25 -30.95 -3.19
C ALA A 190 -4.64 -31.76 -1.94
N THR A 191 -3.67 -32.22 -1.14
CA THR A 191 -3.91 -32.92 0.14
C THR A 191 -3.98 -31.99 1.36
N GLY A 192 -3.83 -30.66 1.14
CA GLY A 192 -3.84 -29.66 2.21
C GLY A 192 -2.46 -29.40 2.86
N SER A 193 -1.42 -30.09 2.41
CA SER A 193 -0.08 -29.98 3.00
C SER A 193 0.67 -28.72 2.50
N GLN A 194 1.48 -28.15 3.38
CA GLN A 194 2.36 -27.01 3.04
C GLN A 194 3.50 -27.44 2.12
N ARG A 195 3.76 -26.64 1.10
CA ARG A 195 4.85 -26.84 0.12
C ARG A 195 5.56 -25.54 -0.18
N THR A 196 6.81 -25.64 -0.64
CA THR A 196 7.49 -24.58 -1.39
C THR A 196 7.63 -25.02 -2.83
N LEU A 197 7.58 -24.06 -3.74
CA LEU A 197 7.51 -24.32 -5.18
C LEU A 197 8.81 -23.97 -5.89
N GLU A 198 9.16 -24.73 -6.93
CA GLU A 198 10.15 -24.38 -7.93
C GLU A 198 9.44 -24.12 -9.27
N THR A 199 9.51 -22.88 -9.73
CA THR A 199 8.77 -22.47 -10.91
C THR A 199 9.48 -22.81 -12.23
N TYR A 200 8.68 -23.26 -13.20
CA TYR A 200 9.07 -23.46 -14.60
C TYR A 200 8.39 -22.45 -15.53
N GLY A 201 7.64 -21.51 -14.98
CA GLY A 201 6.99 -20.41 -15.68
C GLY A 201 5.68 -20.02 -15.01
N MET A 202 5.39 -18.71 -14.98
CA MET A 202 4.15 -18.15 -14.45
C MET A 202 3.45 -17.32 -15.52
N MET A 203 2.13 -17.30 -15.49
CA MET A 203 1.33 -16.41 -16.32
C MET A 203 0.19 -15.78 -15.52
N ASN A 204 -0.10 -14.53 -15.83
CA ASN A 204 -1.33 -13.85 -15.41
C ASN A 204 -2.25 -13.70 -16.61
N VAL A 205 -3.53 -13.89 -16.39
CA VAL A 205 -4.59 -13.61 -17.38
C VAL A 205 -5.73 -12.89 -16.70
N GLU A 206 -6.02 -11.69 -17.16
CA GLU A 206 -7.19 -10.92 -16.73
C GLU A 206 -8.14 -10.71 -17.90
N LEU A 207 -9.43 -10.95 -17.65
CA LEU A 207 -10.51 -10.74 -18.60
C LEU A 207 -11.39 -9.59 -18.12
N GLN A 208 -11.73 -8.67 -19.04
CA GLN A 208 -12.61 -7.54 -18.75
C GLN A 208 -13.59 -7.31 -19.89
N ASP A 209 -14.77 -6.80 -19.56
CA ASP A 209 -15.70 -6.26 -20.55
C ASP A 209 -15.25 -4.90 -21.11
N ALA A 210 -16.03 -4.32 -22.01
CA ALA A 210 -15.75 -3.00 -22.57
C ALA A 210 -15.67 -1.90 -21.50
N SER A 211 -16.43 -2.05 -20.41
CA SER A 211 -16.52 -1.09 -19.28
C SER A 211 -15.44 -1.31 -18.22
N GLY A 212 -14.62 -2.39 -18.34
CA GLY A 212 -13.58 -2.72 -17.39
C GLY A 212 -14.02 -3.64 -16.23
N ASN A 213 -15.26 -4.16 -16.26
CA ASN A 213 -15.71 -5.13 -15.27
C ASN A 213 -15.03 -6.49 -15.52
N LYS A 214 -14.63 -7.16 -14.45
CA LYS A 214 -13.97 -8.46 -14.53
C LYS A 214 -14.90 -9.53 -15.09
N LEU A 215 -14.33 -10.39 -15.93
CA LEU A 215 -14.96 -11.56 -16.52
C LEU A 215 -14.15 -12.83 -16.18
N GLN A 216 -14.79 -13.98 -16.38
CA GLN A 216 -14.16 -15.30 -16.28
C GLN A 216 -14.55 -16.17 -17.46
N ILE A 217 -13.75 -17.23 -17.70
CA ILE A 217 -14.12 -18.31 -18.62
C ILE A 217 -15.30 -19.11 -18.04
N ALA A 218 -16.23 -19.51 -18.91
CA ALA A 218 -17.36 -20.34 -18.51
C ALA A 218 -16.99 -21.83 -18.49
N ASN A 219 -16.11 -22.27 -19.39
CA ASN A 219 -15.62 -23.64 -19.53
C ASN A 219 -14.09 -23.72 -19.32
N PRO A 220 -13.57 -24.93 -18.99
CA PRO A 220 -12.15 -25.17 -18.90
C PRO A 220 -11.40 -24.78 -20.19
N THR A 221 -10.29 -24.07 -20.03
CA THR A 221 -9.55 -23.43 -21.12
C THR A 221 -8.11 -23.93 -21.15
N SER A 222 -7.59 -24.24 -22.36
CA SER A 222 -6.21 -24.67 -22.53
C SER A 222 -5.23 -23.50 -22.45
N ILE A 223 -4.17 -23.72 -21.68
CA ILE A 223 -3.02 -22.80 -21.57
C ILE A 223 -1.74 -23.49 -22.05
N GLU A 224 -0.85 -22.72 -22.66
CA GLU A 224 0.49 -23.15 -23.05
C GLU A 224 1.52 -22.19 -22.44
N MET A 225 2.52 -22.73 -21.76
CA MET A 225 3.53 -21.96 -21.02
C MET A 225 4.93 -22.42 -21.45
N PRO A 226 5.74 -21.57 -22.10
CA PRO A 226 7.12 -21.90 -22.48
C PRO A 226 7.97 -22.24 -21.25
N ILE A 227 8.85 -23.22 -21.40
CA ILE A 227 9.83 -23.61 -20.39
C ILE A 227 11.11 -22.84 -20.70
N SER A 228 11.72 -22.21 -19.69
CA SER A 228 13.02 -21.55 -19.86
C SER A 228 14.07 -22.51 -20.40
N SER A 229 14.89 -22.05 -21.32
CA SER A 229 15.97 -22.87 -21.94
C SER A 229 16.91 -23.46 -20.88
N THR A 230 17.13 -22.76 -19.78
CA THR A 230 18.00 -23.22 -18.68
C THR A 230 17.38 -24.38 -17.87
N GLN A 231 16.07 -24.56 -17.92
CA GLN A 231 15.34 -25.60 -17.17
C GLN A 231 14.85 -26.75 -18.09
N LEU A 232 14.92 -26.59 -19.41
CA LEU A 232 14.29 -27.51 -20.35
C LEU A 232 14.76 -28.96 -20.20
N ALA A 233 16.05 -29.16 -19.89
CA ALA A 233 16.63 -30.50 -19.71
C ALA A 233 16.14 -31.19 -18.41
N SER A 234 15.88 -30.43 -17.35
CA SER A 234 15.43 -30.94 -16.06
C SER A 234 13.90 -30.91 -15.88
N ALA A 235 13.17 -30.31 -16.82
CA ALA A 235 11.74 -30.12 -16.75
C ALA A 235 10.99 -31.48 -16.75
N PRO A 236 10.16 -31.80 -15.72
CA PRO A 236 9.38 -33.04 -15.65
C PRO A 236 8.42 -33.22 -16.82
N THR A 237 8.11 -34.46 -17.18
CA THR A 237 7.12 -34.77 -18.23
C THR A 237 5.71 -34.34 -17.86
N THR A 238 5.39 -34.37 -16.57
CA THR A 238 4.14 -33.89 -16.00
C THR A 238 4.46 -33.07 -14.78
N ILE A 239 3.76 -31.94 -14.61
CA ILE A 239 3.99 -31.01 -13.52
C ILE A 239 2.64 -30.52 -12.96
N PRO A 240 2.48 -30.33 -11.64
CA PRO A 240 1.28 -29.72 -11.08
C PRO A 240 1.09 -28.28 -11.60
N LEU A 241 -0.18 -27.90 -11.76
CA LEU A 241 -0.60 -26.53 -11.97
C LEU A 241 -1.01 -25.90 -10.64
N TRP A 242 -0.66 -24.64 -10.47
CA TRP A 242 -0.94 -23.89 -9.25
C TRP A 242 -1.58 -22.55 -9.62
N TYR A 243 -2.70 -22.22 -8.99
CA TYR A 243 -3.23 -20.87 -9.07
C TYR A 243 -2.91 -20.08 -7.79
N PHE A 244 -2.70 -18.78 -7.93
CA PHE A 244 -2.53 -17.90 -6.78
C PHE A 244 -3.89 -17.46 -6.25
N ASP A 245 -4.20 -17.81 -5.02
CA ASP A 245 -5.40 -17.34 -4.33
C ASP A 245 -5.10 -15.94 -3.75
N GLU A 246 -5.56 -14.89 -4.43
CA GLU A 246 -5.34 -13.49 -4.04
C GLU A 246 -5.99 -13.12 -2.70
N THR A 247 -6.97 -13.90 -2.22
CA THR A 247 -7.59 -13.71 -0.92
C THR A 247 -6.79 -14.36 0.19
N ALA A 248 -6.32 -15.59 -0.06
CA ALA A 248 -5.55 -16.36 0.90
C ALA A 248 -4.05 -15.96 0.94
N GLY A 249 -3.50 -15.48 -0.17
CA GLY A 249 -2.11 -15.01 -0.27
C GLY A 249 -1.07 -16.11 -0.50
N TYR A 250 -1.47 -17.27 -1.05
CA TYR A 250 -0.59 -18.38 -1.38
C TYR A 250 -1.12 -19.21 -2.56
N TRP A 251 -0.24 -20.02 -3.13
CA TRP A 251 -0.56 -20.89 -4.26
C TRP A 251 -1.35 -22.13 -3.82
N LYS A 252 -2.32 -22.52 -4.64
CA LYS A 252 -3.12 -23.74 -4.46
C LYS A 252 -2.99 -24.65 -5.67
N GLU A 253 -2.78 -25.95 -5.43
CA GLU A 253 -2.68 -26.96 -6.48
C GLU A 253 -4.05 -27.22 -7.11
N GLU A 254 -4.12 -27.06 -8.44
CA GLU A 254 -5.32 -27.39 -9.22
C GLU A 254 -4.93 -27.95 -10.61
N GLY A 255 -4.98 -29.26 -10.74
CA GLY A 255 -4.69 -29.93 -12.01
C GLY A 255 -3.20 -30.12 -12.30
N SER A 256 -2.90 -30.39 -13.57
CA SER A 256 -1.53 -30.64 -14.03
C SER A 256 -1.35 -30.24 -15.49
N ALA A 257 -0.11 -30.00 -15.87
CA ALA A 257 0.31 -29.76 -17.26
C ALA A 257 1.28 -30.85 -17.73
N THR A 258 1.28 -31.11 -19.02
CA THR A 258 2.17 -32.08 -19.68
C THR A 258 3.19 -31.32 -20.53
N LYS A 259 4.45 -31.76 -20.50
CA LYS A 259 5.53 -31.22 -21.34
C LYS A 259 5.35 -31.66 -22.79
N VAL A 260 5.20 -30.70 -23.68
CA VAL A 260 5.08 -30.90 -25.13
C VAL A 260 6.17 -30.06 -25.83
N GLY A 261 7.23 -30.71 -26.21
CA GLY A 261 8.40 -30.02 -26.73
C GLY A 261 9.07 -29.14 -25.69
N ASN A 262 9.10 -27.82 -25.93
CA ASN A 262 9.71 -26.83 -25.06
C ASN A 262 8.69 -26.05 -24.22
N LYS A 263 7.47 -26.54 -24.02
CA LYS A 263 6.40 -25.89 -23.25
C LYS A 263 5.60 -26.88 -22.44
N TYR A 264 4.93 -26.38 -21.40
CA TYR A 264 3.88 -27.07 -20.70
C TYR A 264 2.51 -26.73 -21.29
N VAL A 265 1.66 -27.73 -21.44
CA VAL A 265 0.28 -27.61 -21.90
C VAL A 265 -0.64 -28.17 -20.81
N GLY A 266 -1.59 -27.35 -20.36
CA GLY A 266 -2.54 -27.74 -19.34
C GLY A 266 -3.90 -27.10 -19.54
N THR A 267 -4.86 -27.42 -18.67
CA THR A 267 -6.23 -26.88 -18.70
C THR A 267 -6.53 -26.23 -17.36
N VAL A 268 -7.14 -25.06 -17.39
CA VAL A 268 -7.52 -24.26 -16.20
C VAL A 268 -9.02 -23.97 -16.20
N ASN A 269 -9.63 -23.87 -15.00
CA ASN A 269 -11.07 -23.67 -14.82
C ASN A 269 -11.46 -22.22 -14.55
N HIS A 270 -10.51 -21.37 -14.29
CA HIS A 270 -10.66 -19.92 -14.08
C HIS A 270 -9.36 -19.20 -14.41
N PHE A 271 -9.39 -17.87 -14.52
CA PHE A 271 -8.18 -17.08 -14.66
C PHE A 271 -7.85 -16.30 -13.39
N SER A 272 -6.56 -16.35 -13.07
CA SER A 272 -5.82 -15.61 -12.08
C SER A 272 -4.34 -15.67 -12.49
N TRP A 273 -3.42 -15.64 -11.53
CA TRP A 273 -2.05 -16.11 -11.75
C TRP A 273 -2.02 -17.63 -11.78
N TRP A 274 -1.35 -18.20 -12.78
CA TRP A 274 -1.10 -19.64 -12.92
C TRP A 274 0.40 -19.92 -12.99
N ASN A 275 0.81 -21.04 -12.40
CA ASN A 275 2.20 -21.44 -12.32
C ASN A 275 2.34 -22.96 -12.64
N CYS A 276 3.41 -23.31 -13.36
CA CYS A 276 3.84 -24.69 -13.57
C CYS A 276 5.00 -24.97 -12.63
N ASP A 277 4.79 -25.64 -11.50
CA ASP A 277 5.79 -25.76 -10.45
C ASP A 277 5.95 -27.17 -9.90
N ALA A 278 7.22 -27.55 -9.67
CA ALA A 278 7.57 -28.67 -8.82
C ALA A 278 7.40 -28.29 -7.35
N GLN A 279 6.91 -29.22 -6.52
CA GLN A 279 6.64 -28.98 -5.09
C GLN A 279 7.60 -29.73 -4.18
N PHE A 280 7.94 -29.13 -3.04
CA PHE A 280 8.82 -29.72 -2.03
C PHE A 280 8.24 -29.55 -0.62
N PRO A 281 8.41 -30.56 0.28
CA PRO A 281 8.20 -30.36 1.71
C PRO A 281 9.06 -29.19 2.20
N THR A 282 8.56 -28.45 3.19
CA THR A 282 9.20 -27.18 3.58
C THR A 282 9.37 -27.05 5.07
N VAL A 283 10.42 -26.33 5.48
CA VAL A 283 10.68 -25.89 6.85
C VAL A 283 10.95 -24.37 6.86
N SER A 284 10.77 -23.72 7.99
CA SER A 284 11.10 -22.32 8.17
C SER A 284 12.59 -22.16 8.51
N LEU A 285 13.26 -21.22 7.87
CA LEU A 285 14.66 -20.88 8.13
C LEU A 285 14.79 -19.40 8.50
N GLY A 286 15.42 -19.10 9.64
CA GLY A 286 15.81 -17.75 10.06
C GLY A 286 17.32 -17.55 9.90
N ILE A 287 17.72 -16.39 9.37
CA ILE A 287 19.11 -16.01 9.11
C ILE A 287 19.35 -14.62 9.69
N THR A 288 20.45 -14.44 10.44
CA THR A 288 20.91 -13.14 10.92
C THR A 288 22.30 -12.85 10.34
N VAL A 289 22.46 -11.70 9.69
CA VAL A 289 23.70 -11.30 9.03
C VAL A 289 24.30 -10.09 9.74
N VAL A 290 25.56 -10.19 10.13
CA VAL A 290 26.33 -9.09 10.73
C VAL A 290 27.68 -8.92 10.03
N ASN A 291 28.30 -7.76 10.18
CA ASN A 291 29.69 -7.56 9.75
C ASN A 291 30.67 -8.10 10.79
N SER A 292 31.97 -8.02 10.53
CA SER A 292 33.05 -8.47 11.43
C SER A 292 33.07 -7.78 12.80
N ASN A 293 32.44 -6.60 12.93
CA ASN A 293 32.30 -5.84 14.17
C ASN A 293 30.97 -6.14 14.89
N GLN A 294 30.27 -7.22 14.52
CA GLN A 294 28.97 -7.63 15.06
C GLN A 294 27.85 -6.60 14.82
N VAL A 295 28.01 -5.68 13.87
CA VAL A 295 26.97 -4.70 13.50
C VAL A 295 26.00 -5.36 12.51
N PRO A 296 24.68 -5.31 12.76
CA PRO A 296 23.67 -5.82 11.83
C PRO A 296 23.81 -5.23 10.43
N MET A 297 23.69 -6.08 9.42
CA MET A 297 23.70 -5.66 8.01
C MET A 297 22.29 -5.59 7.47
N ALA A 298 21.69 -4.38 7.49
CA ALA A 298 20.36 -4.14 6.97
C ALA A 298 20.34 -4.03 5.45
N GLY A 299 19.24 -4.51 4.82
CA GLY A 299 19.00 -4.36 3.39
C GLY A 299 19.91 -5.19 2.48
N VAL A 300 20.73 -6.09 2.99
CA VAL A 300 21.50 -7.02 2.14
C VAL A 300 20.58 -8.10 1.59
N ARG A 301 20.81 -8.49 0.34
CA ARG A 301 20.06 -9.57 -0.32
C ARG A 301 20.67 -10.91 0.06
N VAL A 302 19.90 -11.76 0.70
CA VAL A 302 20.22 -13.16 0.98
C VAL A 302 19.47 -14.02 -0.01
N GLU A 303 20.19 -14.82 -0.77
CA GLU A 303 19.63 -15.72 -1.80
C GLU A 303 20.00 -17.17 -1.44
N LEU A 304 18.99 -18.04 -1.43
CA LEU A 304 19.17 -19.46 -1.22
C LEU A 304 18.93 -20.19 -2.54
N VAL A 305 19.86 -21.05 -2.93
CA VAL A 305 19.84 -21.79 -4.19
C VAL A 305 19.95 -23.28 -3.91
N ARG A 306 19.13 -24.09 -4.57
CA ARG A 306 19.25 -25.56 -4.54
C ARG A 306 20.49 -26.01 -5.31
N ASN A 307 21.26 -26.93 -4.75
CA ASN A 307 22.51 -27.39 -5.35
C ASN A 307 22.34 -28.31 -6.57
N ASN A 308 21.16 -28.92 -6.71
CA ASN A 308 20.89 -29.99 -7.67
C ASN A 308 20.20 -29.53 -8.94
N GLN A 309 19.98 -28.23 -9.13
CA GLN A 309 19.16 -27.70 -10.22
C GLN A 309 19.84 -26.56 -10.98
N ASN A 310 19.61 -26.49 -12.27
CA ASN A 310 20.11 -25.44 -13.14
C ASN A 310 19.30 -24.15 -13.00
N GLY A 311 19.27 -23.55 -11.79
CA GLY A 311 18.79 -22.20 -11.57
C GLY A 311 17.29 -22.02 -11.31
N GLY A 312 16.48 -23.11 -11.21
CA GLY A 312 15.03 -22.99 -11.10
C GLY A 312 14.49 -22.59 -9.73
N TRP A 313 15.21 -22.86 -8.64
CA TRP A 313 14.82 -22.45 -7.31
C TRP A 313 15.89 -21.57 -6.68
N ASN A 314 15.58 -20.30 -6.62
CA ASN A 314 16.27 -19.34 -5.79
C ASN A 314 15.22 -18.46 -5.08
N VAL A 315 15.38 -18.22 -3.81
CA VAL A 315 14.51 -17.34 -3.05
C VAL A 315 15.36 -16.23 -2.45
N PRO A 316 15.26 -14.99 -2.96
CA PRO A 316 15.88 -13.83 -2.34
C PRO A 316 15.02 -13.31 -1.20
N GLY A 317 15.67 -12.91 -0.12
CA GLY A 317 15.11 -12.11 0.96
C GLY A 317 16.04 -10.94 1.27
N TYR A 318 15.48 -9.89 1.89
CA TYR A 318 16.27 -8.73 2.29
C TYR A 318 16.29 -8.65 3.82
N THR A 319 17.46 -8.45 4.39
CA THR A 319 17.62 -8.31 5.84
C THR A 319 16.97 -7.03 6.33
N ASN A 320 16.32 -7.09 7.49
CA ASN A 320 15.75 -5.94 8.19
C ASN A 320 16.84 -5.13 8.94
N VAL A 321 16.43 -4.11 9.70
CA VAL A 321 17.33 -3.20 10.43
C VAL A 321 18.25 -3.89 11.46
N VAL A 322 17.85 -5.07 11.94
CA VAL A 322 18.67 -5.90 12.86
C VAL A 322 19.37 -7.05 12.13
N GLY A 323 19.47 -6.99 10.80
CA GLY A 323 20.19 -7.96 9.98
C GLY A 323 19.45 -9.29 9.78
N GLN A 324 18.16 -9.39 10.10
CA GLN A 324 17.40 -10.64 10.04
C GLN A 324 16.60 -10.77 8.75
N VAL A 325 16.53 -12.00 8.27
CA VAL A 325 15.63 -12.44 7.19
C VAL A 325 15.14 -13.86 7.48
N SER A 326 13.90 -14.17 7.17
CA SER A 326 13.33 -15.50 7.33
C SER A 326 12.42 -15.88 6.14
N GLY A 327 12.25 -17.19 5.95
CA GLY A 327 11.43 -17.71 4.87
C GLY A 327 11.29 -19.23 4.92
N LEU A 328 10.51 -19.78 3.97
CA LEU A 328 10.36 -21.21 3.80
C LEU A 328 11.42 -21.73 2.83
N VAL A 329 12.01 -22.88 3.15
CA VAL A 329 13.03 -23.57 2.35
C VAL A 329 12.66 -25.04 2.17
N PRO A 330 13.14 -25.72 1.09
CA PRO A 330 12.97 -27.15 0.94
C PRO A 330 13.54 -27.92 2.14
N ALA A 331 12.76 -28.84 2.70
CA ALA A 331 13.20 -29.70 3.78
C ALA A 331 14.14 -30.78 3.26
N ASN A 332 15.11 -31.21 4.11
CA ASN A 332 16.03 -32.29 3.86
C ASN A 332 16.96 -32.11 2.63
N GLU A 333 17.15 -30.87 2.19
CA GLU A 333 18.07 -30.55 1.09
C GLU A 333 19.22 -29.64 1.55
N THR A 334 20.38 -29.82 0.94
CA THR A 334 21.51 -28.91 1.10
C THR A 334 21.34 -27.76 0.12
N LEU A 335 21.45 -26.54 0.65
CA LEU A 335 21.28 -25.29 -0.09
C LEU A 335 22.61 -24.52 -0.12
N THR A 336 22.80 -23.71 -1.14
CA THR A 336 23.84 -22.70 -1.19
C THR A 336 23.26 -21.35 -0.82
N MET A 337 23.70 -20.79 0.30
CA MET A 337 23.39 -19.41 0.70
C MET A 337 24.41 -18.48 0.07
N LYS A 338 23.89 -17.46 -0.64
CA LYS A 338 24.67 -16.37 -1.21
C LYS A 338 24.16 -15.05 -0.64
N ILE A 339 25.06 -14.20 -0.20
CA ILE A 339 24.74 -12.86 0.26
C ILE A 339 25.33 -11.85 -0.71
N TYR A 340 24.51 -10.90 -1.13
CA TYR A 340 24.87 -9.88 -2.10
C TYR A 340 24.76 -8.49 -1.49
N SER A 341 25.63 -7.60 -1.94
CA SER A 341 25.40 -6.17 -1.75
C SER A 341 24.11 -5.75 -2.47
N ASN A 342 23.35 -4.85 -1.87
CA ASN A 342 22.24 -4.18 -2.57
C ASN A 342 22.73 -2.98 -3.40
N ASN A 343 24.03 -2.75 -3.52
CA ASN A 343 24.61 -1.74 -4.40
C ASN A 343 24.65 -2.26 -5.83
N SER A 344 23.94 -1.61 -6.75
CA SER A 344 23.82 -2.04 -8.15
C SER A 344 25.15 -2.08 -8.90
N VAL A 345 26.17 -1.35 -8.43
CA VAL A 345 27.51 -1.34 -9.03
C VAL A 345 28.26 -2.66 -8.79
N CYS A 346 27.98 -3.35 -7.67
CA CYS A 346 28.59 -4.64 -7.33
C CYS A 346 27.58 -5.75 -7.00
N ALA A 347 26.32 -5.58 -7.38
CA ALA A 347 25.25 -6.54 -7.09
C ALA A 347 25.40 -7.90 -7.81
N SER A 348 26.26 -7.99 -8.81
CA SER A 348 26.50 -9.23 -9.56
C SER A 348 27.39 -10.24 -8.85
N GLN A 349 28.15 -9.81 -7.82
CA GLN A 349 29.06 -10.68 -7.08
C GLN A 349 28.55 -10.90 -5.66
N SER A 350 28.48 -12.19 -5.23
CA SER A 350 28.20 -12.51 -3.85
C SER A 350 29.36 -12.09 -2.97
N ILE A 351 29.07 -11.36 -1.89
CA ILE A 351 30.05 -10.97 -0.86
C ILE A 351 30.32 -12.10 0.15
N TYR A 352 29.44 -13.10 0.17
CA TYR A 352 29.57 -14.30 1.00
C TYR A 352 28.83 -15.47 0.37
N THR A 353 29.40 -16.67 0.49
CA THR A 353 28.78 -17.91 0.01
C THR A 353 29.05 -19.02 0.99
N GLN A 354 28.02 -19.78 1.36
CA GLN A 354 28.14 -20.93 2.27
C GLN A 354 27.12 -22.01 1.90
N GLN A 355 27.50 -23.27 2.01
CA GLN A 355 26.55 -24.38 2.01
C GLN A 355 25.89 -24.51 3.40
N ILE A 356 24.58 -24.69 3.42
CA ILE A 356 23.77 -24.82 4.63
C ILE A 356 22.79 -25.99 4.51
N GLY A 357 22.34 -26.51 5.64
CA GLY A 357 21.43 -27.67 5.69
C GLY A 357 22.18 -29.03 5.59
N PRO A 358 21.46 -30.13 5.36
CA PRO A 358 19.99 -30.20 5.19
C PRO A 358 19.24 -29.92 6.51
N PHE A 359 18.03 -29.36 6.38
CA PHE A 359 17.16 -29.05 7.52
C PHE A 359 15.92 -29.94 7.51
N SER A 360 15.67 -30.69 8.59
CA SER A 360 14.48 -31.50 8.77
C SER A 360 13.38 -30.83 9.61
N THR A 361 13.73 -29.74 10.30
CA THR A 361 12.84 -28.97 11.18
C THR A 361 13.07 -27.47 11.02
N ASN A 362 12.13 -26.65 11.51
CA ASN A 362 12.31 -25.20 11.56
C ASN A 362 13.59 -24.85 12.29
N THR A 363 14.43 -24.01 11.68
CA THR A 363 15.79 -23.74 12.13
C THR A 363 16.11 -22.25 12.08
N ALA A 364 16.78 -21.74 13.11
CA ALA A 364 17.49 -20.47 13.06
C ALA A 364 19.00 -20.76 12.92
N LEU A 365 19.61 -20.20 11.89
CA LEU A 365 21.06 -20.36 11.71
C LEU A 365 21.84 -19.62 12.81
N PRO A 366 23.04 -20.09 13.17
CA PRO A 366 24.00 -19.25 13.86
C PRO A 366 24.22 -17.94 13.09
N ILE A 367 24.60 -16.88 13.83
CA ILE A 367 24.84 -15.57 13.23
C ILE A 367 25.88 -15.69 12.10
N VAL A 368 25.53 -15.22 10.92
CA VAL A 368 26.41 -15.20 9.75
C VAL A 368 27.25 -13.93 9.79
N VAL A 369 28.56 -14.09 10.00
CA VAL A 369 29.49 -12.97 10.05
C VAL A 369 30.17 -12.78 8.70
N ILE A 370 30.00 -11.62 8.08
CA ILE A 370 30.67 -11.27 6.84
C ILE A 370 32.09 -10.77 7.12
N PRO A 371 33.14 -11.38 6.54
CA PRO A 371 34.54 -10.99 6.83
C PRO A 371 34.85 -9.55 6.39
N ALA A 372 35.69 -8.84 7.14
CA ALA A 372 36.09 -7.46 6.83
C ALA A 372 36.82 -7.34 5.47
N SER A 373 37.50 -8.38 5.03
CA SER A 373 38.18 -8.41 3.72
C SER A 373 37.24 -8.35 2.52
N SER A 374 35.94 -8.61 2.75
CA SER A 374 34.92 -8.60 1.70
C SER A 374 34.18 -7.25 1.59
N LEU A 375 34.41 -6.29 2.50
CA LEU A 375 33.56 -5.14 2.67
C LEU A 375 34.30 -3.85 3.03
N ASN A 376 34.10 -2.82 2.22
CA ASN A 376 34.26 -1.43 2.64
C ASN A 376 32.87 -0.94 3.10
N THR A 377 32.66 -0.82 4.41
CA THR A 377 31.37 -0.46 4.99
C THR A 377 31.45 0.88 5.72
N THR A 378 30.54 1.79 5.42
CA THR A 378 30.31 3.02 6.18
C THR A 378 29.03 2.88 6.98
N ILE A 379 29.09 3.15 8.29
CA ILE A 379 27.87 3.28 9.11
C ILE A 379 27.43 4.74 9.05
N VAL A 380 26.20 5.01 8.62
CA VAL A 380 25.58 6.32 8.68
C VAL A 380 24.43 6.28 9.68
N GLN A 381 24.51 7.07 10.74
CA GLN A 381 23.57 7.00 11.85
C GLN A 381 23.18 8.37 12.39
N GLY A 382 22.05 8.44 13.09
CA GLY A 382 21.59 9.67 13.72
C GLY A 382 20.27 9.49 14.46
N THR A 383 19.69 10.61 14.89
CA THR A 383 18.38 10.67 15.53
C THR A 383 17.45 11.58 14.72
N LEU A 384 16.27 11.09 14.38
CA LEU A 384 15.21 11.88 13.72
C LEU A 384 14.23 12.38 14.78
N THR A 385 14.05 13.69 14.85
CA THR A 385 13.06 14.34 15.73
C THR A 385 12.03 15.09 14.89
N ASN A 386 10.86 15.33 15.47
CA ASN A 386 9.84 16.22 14.90
C ASN A 386 10.14 17.70 15.23
N CYS A 387 9.27 18.61 14.79
CA CYS A 387 9.43 20.06 15.04
C CYS A 387 9.42 20.47 16.52
N SER A 388 8.88 19.64 17.39
CA SER A 388 8.85 19.86 18.84
C SER A 388 10.04 19.22 19.56
N ASN A 389 11.06 18.76 18.82
CA ASN A 389 12.22 18.01 19.32
C ASN A 389 11.88 16.67 19.97
N ALA A 390 10.66 16.13 19.79
CA ALA A 390 10.35 14.79 20.23
C ALA A 390 10.84 13.76 19.19
N ASN A 391 11.28 12.60 19.67
CA ASN A 391 11.70 11.51 18.80
C ASN A 391 10.55 11.05 17.89
N VAL A 392 10.82 10.90 16.61
CA VAL A 392 9.85 10.33 15.66
C VAL A 392 9.68 8.84 15.95
N THR A 393 8.44 8.41 16.14
CA THR A 393 8.06 7.01 16.42
C THR A 393 7.49 6.32 15.20
N ASN A 394 6.91 7.08 14.26
CA ASN A 394 6.31 6.60 13.03
C ASN A 394 6.88 7.36 11.83
N GLY A 395 7.98 6.85 11.29
CA GLY A 395 8.67 7.47 10.18
C GLY A 395 9.81 6.62 9.66
N TYR A 396 10.51 7.13 8.69
CA TYR A 396 11.68 6.48 8.11
C TYR A 396 12.73 7.48 7.66
N VAL A 397 13.92 6.99 7.39
CA VAL A 397 15.00 7.74 6.75
C VAL A 397 15.39 7.00 5.47
N TRP A 398 15.63 7.73 4.38
CA TRP A 398 16.25 7.17 3.19
C TRP A 398 17.64 7.77 2.96
N LEU A 399 18.50 6.99 2.34
CA LEU A 399 19.83 7.36 1.92
C LEU A 399 20.04 6.96 0.47
N GLN A 400 20.50 7.88 -0.35
CA GLN A 400 20.85 7.65 -1.75
C GLN A 400 22.32 7.94 -1.99
N THR A 401 22.99 7.03 -2.67
CA THR A 401 24.36 7.17 -3.17
C THR A 401 24.44 6.61 -4.58
N ALA A 402 25.60 6.68 -5.25
CA ALA A 402 25.77 6.11 -6.57
C ALA A 402 25.38 4.62 -6.59
N GLY A 403 24.37 4.29 -7.38
CA GLY A 403 23.87 2.92 -7.56
C GLY A 403 23.12 2.29 -6.40
N GLN A 404 22.74 3.08 -5.37
CA GLN A 404 22.08 2.51 -4.19
C GLN A 404 21.04 3.46 -3.59
N PHE A 405 19.83 2.96 -3.36
CA PHE A 405 18.77 3.60 -2.58
C PHE A 405 18.45 2.70 -1.39
N LEU A 406 18.68 3.23 -0.19
CA LEU A 406 18.44 2.56 1.08
C LEU A 406 17.36 3.28 1.86
N TYR A 407 16.58 2.53 2.63
CA TYR A 407 15.61 3.11 3.56
C TYR A 407 15.56 2.27 4.84
N THR A 408 15.35 2.94 5.95
CA THR A 408 15.25 2.29 7.27
C THR A 408 14.15 2.96 8.09
N GLN A 409 13.38 2.14 8.80
CA GLN A 409 12.40 2.61 9.75
C GLN A 409 13.09 3.22 10.97
N VAL A 410 12.56 4.30 11.54
CA VAL A 410 13.06 4.85 12.79
C VAL A 410 12.48 4.09 13.98
N THR A 411 13.32 3.84 14.98
CA THR A 411 12.94 3.26 16.26
C THR A 411 13.19 4.27 17.36
N ASN A 412 12.14 4.86 17.89
CA ASN A 412 12.22 5.97 18.86
C ASN A 412 13.21 7.06 18.42
N GLY A 413 13.08 7.50 17.17
CA GLY A 413 13.95 8.49 16.53
C GLY A 413 15.28 7.94 16.01
N SER A 414 15.79 6.84 16.51
CA SER A 414 17.10 6.31 16.10
C SER A 414 17.03 5.69 14.71
N PHE A 415 18.05 5.93 13.88
CA PHE A 415 18.25 5.29 12.60
C PHE A 415 19.75 4.98 12.37
N SER A 416 19.99 3.91 11.60
CA SER A 416 21.32 3.50 11.18
C SER A 416 21.28 2.79 9.84
N PHE A 417 22.25 3.10 8.98
CA PHE A 417 22.53 2.41 7.71
C PHE A 417 23.89 1.78 7.75
N SER A 418 23.99 0.54 7.29
CA SER A 418 25.26 -0.10 6.94
C SER A 418 25.42 -0.05 5.44
N VAL A 419 26.14 0.96 4.96
CA VAL A 419 26.29 1.22 3.51
C VAL A 419 27.53 0.51 2.99
N LEU A 420 27.33 -0.41 2.03
CA LEU A 420 28.39 -1.14 1.38
C LEU A 420 29.00 -0.35 0.22
N ASN A 421 30.29 -0.09 0.26
CA ASN A 421 31.04 0.51 -0.83
C ASN A 421 31.71 -0.55 -1.67
N CYS A 422 31.46 -0.54 -2.97
CA CYS A 422 32.12 -1.44 -3.93
C CYS A 422 33.50 -0.94 -4.38
N SER A 423 33.88 0.25 -3.97
CA SER A 423 35.15 0.92 -4.29
C SER A 423 35.77 1.49 -3.02
N SER A 424 37.09 1.58 -2.98
CA SER A 424 37.82 2.29 -1.94
C SER A 424 37.74 3.81 -2.10
N ALA A 425 37.20 4.32 -3.22
CA ALA A 425 37.01 5.74 -3.45
C ALA A 425 35.86 6.28 -2.59
N ALA A 426 36.07 7.47 -2.02
CA ALA A 426 35.03 8.17 -1.27
C ALA A 426 33.85 8.51 -2.18
N THR A 427 32.63 8.15 -1.74
CA THR A 427 31.40 8.35 -2.50
C THR A 427 30.46 9.25 -1.69
N SER A 428 29.84 10.24 -2.34
CA SER A 428 28.87 11.10 -1.68
C SER A 428 27.53 10.39 -1.49
N PHE A 429 26.81 10.77 -0.45
CA PHE A 429 25.43 10.35 -0.22
C PHE A 429 24.54 11.56 0.05
N THR A 430 23.26 11.39 -0.23
CA THR A 430 22.16 12.28 0.19
C THR A 430 21.23 11.50 1.07
N LEU A 431 20.72 12.13 2.16
CA LEU A 431 19.83 11.50 3.12
C LEU A 431 18.70 12.46 3.47
N GLN A 432 17.51 11.91 3.74
CA GLN A 432 16.38 12.67 4.24
C GLN A 432 15.50 11.78 5.13
N GLY A 433 14.99 12.36 6.21
CA GLY A 433 14.06 11.69 7.13
C GLY A 433 12.65 12.21 6.96
N TYR A 434 11.68 11.33 7.17
CA TYR A 434 10.24 11.60 7.14
C TYR A 434 9.59 11.24 8.47
N ASP A 435 8.77 12.16 8.99
CA ASP A 435 7.84 11.96 10.10
C ASP A 435 6.43 11.83 9.50
N TYR A 436 5.86 10.63 9.54
CA TYR A 436 4.51 10.39 9.01
C TYR A 436 3.41 10.93 9.91
N GLU A 437 3.63 11.07 11.22
CA GLU A 437 2.63 11.65 12.13
C GLU A 437 2.54 13.16 11.94
N GLY A 438 3.68 13.83 11.90
CA GLY A 438 3.76 15.26 11.65
C GLY A 438 3.67 15.64 10.18
N MET A 439 3.68 14.67 9.26
CA MET A 439 3.67 14.91 7.80
C MET A 439 4.75 15.90 7.37
N LYS A 440 5.94 15.76 7.94
CA LYS A 440 7.10 16.62 7.73
C LYS A 440 8.32 15.81 7.31
N ALA A 441 9.24 16.47 6.62
CA ALA A 441 10.53 15.92 6.26
C ALA A 441 11.66 16.76 6.85
N THR A 442 12.87 16.18 6.89
CA THR A 442 14.07 16.99 7.13
C THR A 442 14.43 17.74 5.85
N THR A 443 15.25 18.78 5.95
CA THR A 443 16.07 19.21 4.81
C THR A 443 16.97 18.05 4.39
N GLN A 444 17.40 18.03 3.12
CA GLN A 444 18.35 17.02 2.65
C GLN A 444 19.70 17.20 3.35
N GLN A 445 20.23 16.12 3.87
CA GLN A 445 21.57 16.03 4.43
C GLN A 445 22.49 15.40 3.38
N THR A 446 23.74 15.82 3.34
CA THR A 446 24.77 15.24 2.46
C THR A 446 25.98 14.85 3.26
N GLY A 447 26.70 13.84 2.82
CA GLY A 447 27.94 13.40 3.46
C GLY A 447 28.77 12.53 2.52
N ILE A 448 29.87 12.01 3.03
CA ILE A 448 30.82 11.18 2.31
C ILE A 448 30.95 9.84 3.02
N LEU A 449 30.81 8.76 2.23
CA LEU A 449 31.09 7.38 2.66
C LEU A 449 32.60 7.17 2.58
N ASN A 450 33.25 6.96 3.72
CA ASN A 450 34.71 6.88 3.86
C ASN A 450 35.18 5.66 4.64
N ASN A 451 34.37 4.61 4.71
CA ASN A 451 34.61 3.39 5.48
C ASN A 451 34.74 3.61 7.01
N GLN A 452 34.20 4.72 7.51
CA GLN A 452 34.11 5.06 8.93
C GLN A 452 32.66 5.31 9.32
N THR A 453 32.39 5.47 10.61
CA THR A 453 31.06 5.89 11.08
C THR A 453 30.86 7.38 10.84
N VAL A 454 29.79 7.71 10.10
CA VAL A 454 29.30 9.06 9.89
C VAL A 454 28.11 9.29 10.81
N SER A 455 28.30 10.12 11.84
CA SER A 455 27.22 10.51 12.75
C SER A 455 26.65 11.85 12.32
N LEU A 456 25.35 11.88 12.00
CA LEU A 456 24.63 13.10 11.62
C LEU A 456 24.06 13.84 12.83
N GLY A 457 24.20 13.28 14.05
CA GLY A 457 23.56 13.84 15.22
C GLY A 457 22.03 13.81 15.12
N THR A 458 21.39 14.88 15.59
CA THR A 458 19.94 15.04 15.50
C THR A 458 19.58 15.79 14.23
N ILE A 459 18.71 15.19 13.40
CA ILE A 459 18.11 15.84 12.23
C ILE A 459 16.62 16.02 12.50
N GLN A 460 16.08 17.19 12.11
CA GLN A 460 14.73 17.59 12.50
C GLN A 460 13.78 17.61 11.29
N ALA A 461 12.68 16.87 11.37
CA ALA A 461 11.65 16.84 10.34
C ALA A 461 10.66 18.01 10.54
N CYS A 462 10.99 19.18 9.97
CA CYS A 462 10.21 20.41 10.06
C CYS A 462 9.84 21.02 8.72
N ALA A 463 10.48 20.59 7.63
CA ALA A 463 10.12 21.05 6.30
C ALA A 463 8.79 20.43 5.86
N ALA A 464 7.90 21.24 5.27
CA ALA A 464 6.74 20.71 4.59
C ALA A 464 7.21 19.72 3.50
N THR A 465 6.54 18.59 3.41
CA THR A 465 6.75 17.66 2.29
C THR A 465 6.06 18.28 1.07
N ASN A 466 6.80 19.00 0.23
CA ASN A 466 6.28 19.56 -1.02
C ASN A 466 6.08 18.46 -2.06
N THR A 467 5.12 17.57 -1.83
CA THR A 467 4.78 16.50 -2.76
C THR A 467 3.35 16.67 -3.23
N THR A 468 3.15 16.63 -4.56
CA THR A 468 1.86 16.26 -5.14
C THR A 468 1.61 14.80 -4.80
N GLY A 469 0.37 14.40 -4.58
CA GLY A 469 0.04 13.02 -4.29
C GLY A 469 -1.46 12.78 -4.25
N GLU A 470 -1.81 11.58 -3.86
CA GLU A 470 -3.19 11.11 -3.80
C GLU A 470 -3.48 10.49 -2.44
N PHE A 471 -4.72 10.56 -1.99
CA PHE A 471 -5.19 9.87 -0.79
C PHE A 471 -6.67 9.53 -0.91
N LEU A 472 -7.14 8.57 -0.11
CA LEU A 472 -8.55 8.21 -0.01
C LEU A 472 -9.12 8.68 1.31
N ASP A 473 -10.39 9.10 1.28
CA ASP A 473 -11.17 9.36 2.49
C ASP A 473 -11.83 8.07 3.05
N ILE A 474 -12.63 8.21 4.10
CA ILE A 474 -13.32 7.08 4.75
C ILE A 474 -14.36 6.41 3.82
N ASP A 475 -14.89 7.13 2.83
CA ASP A 475 -15.86 6.63 1.84
C ASP A 475 -15.18 6.10 0.57
N GLN A 476 -13.83 6.02 0.55
CA GLN A 476 -13.01 5.57 -0.58
C GLN A 476 -13.05 6.54 -1.78
N ASN A 477 -13.38 7.81 -1.58
CA ASN A 477 -13.22 8.82 -2.61
C ASN A 477 -11.73 9.15 -2.76
N LEU A 478 -11.23 9.18 -3.99
CA LEU A 478 -9.86 9.53 -4.32
C LEU A 478 -9.71 11.04 -4.48
N TYR A 479 -8.72 11.60 -3.82
CA TYR A 479 -8.34 13.01 -3.94
C TYR A 479 -6.88 13.16 -4.30
N THR A 480 -6.59 14.10 -5.21
CA THR A 480 -5.24 14.56 -5.47
C THR A 480 -4.96 15.82 -4.65
N TYR A 481 -3.70 16.07 -4.35
CA TYR A 481 -3.27 17.27 -3.64
C TYR A 481 -1.96 17.81 -4.18
N LEU A 482 -1.71 19.10 -3.96
CA LEU A 482 -0.50 19.76 -4.38
C LEU A 482 -0.11 20.90 -3.41
N PRO A 483 1.17 21.30 -3.38
CA PRO A 483 1.60 22.47 -2.64
C PRO A 483 1.20 23.75 -3.38
N ILE A 484 0.62 24.70 -2.63
CA ILE A 484 0.42 26.09 -3.07
C ILE A 484 1.08 26.99 -2.03
N GLY A 485 2.24 27.52 -2.36
CA GLY A 485 3.09 28.19 -1.39
C GLY A 485 3.63 27.22 -0.33
N GLN A 486 3.36 27.51 0.94
CA GLN A 486 3.75 26.67 2.06
C GLN A 486 2.61 25.73 2.54
N GLN A 487 1.47 25.75 1.84
CA GLN A 487 0.29 24.98 2.19
C GLN A 487 0.10 23.84 1.18
N ILE A 488 -0.47 22.72 1.63
CA ILE A 488 -0.81 21.58 0.76
C ILE A 488 -2.34 21.48 0.68
N TRP A 489 -2.88 21.67 -0.51
CA TRP A 489 -4.31 21.77 -0.78
C TRP A 489 -4.83 20.58 -1.57
N MET A 490 -6.01 20.09 -1.21
CA MET A 490 -6.78 19.19 -2.10
C MET A 490 -7.10 19.90 -3.41
N GLN A 491 -7.14 19.14 -4.52
CA GLN A 491 -7.56 19.65 -5.82
C GLN A 491 -9.05 19.42 -6.11
N GLN A 492 -9.68 18.44 -5.45
CA GLN A 492 -11.11 18.16 -5.55
C GLN A 492 -11.85 18.65 -4.31
N ASN A 493 -13.14 18.93 -4.46
CA ASN A 493 -14.02 19.20 -3.35
C ASN A 493 -14.34 17.91 -2.57
N LEU A 494 -14.50 18.03 -1.26
CA LEU A 494 -14.81 16.91 -0.38
C LEU A 494 -16.14 16.22 -0.78
N ASN A 495 -16.17 14.88 -0.73
CA ASN A 495 -17.32 14.08 -1.15
C ASN A 495 -17.71 13.00 -0.11
N VAL A 496 -17.35 13.18 1.19
CA VAL A 496 -17.69 12.23 2.25
C VAL A 496 -19.16 12.29 2.65
N SER A 497 -19.70 11.15 3.04
CA SER A 497 -21.03 11.02 3.66
C SER A 497 -20.94 10.68 5.15
N ARG A 498 -19.73 10.60 5.69
CA ARG A 498 -19.45 10.25 7.09
C ARG A 498 -18.39 11.16 7.67
N TYR A 499 -18.48 11.42 8.97
CA TYR A 499 -17.37 12.00 9.71
C TYR A 499 -16.19 11.04 9.78
N ARG A 500 -14.99 11.55 10.11
CA ARG A 500 -13.74 10.78 10.19
C ARG A 500 -13.83 9.52 11.06
N ASP A 501 -14.69 9.53 12.08
CA ASP A 501 -14.91 8.40 12.99
C ASP A 501 -15.93 7.37 12.48
N GLY A 502 -16.45 7.56 11.26
CA GLY A 502 -17.44 6.68 10.63
C GLY A 502 -18.89 7.06 10.90
N THR A 503 -19.18 8.06 11.75
CA THR A 503 -20.54 8.50 12.00
C THR A 503 -21.18 9.05 10.73
N PRO A 504 -22.37 8.57 10.30
CA PRO A 504 -23.06 9.06 9.11
C PRO A 504 -23.46 10.54 9.24
N ILE A 505 -23.35 11.28 8.14
CA ILE A 505 -23.90 12.63 7.99
C ILE A 505 -25.18 12.49 7.17
N PRO A 506 -26.34 12.99 7.65
CA PRO A 506 -27.59 12.87 6.92
C PRO A 506 -27.53 13.53 5.54
N GLN A 507 -28.01 12.83 4.50
CA GLN A 507 -28.36 13.45 3.24
C GLN A 507 -29.75 14.06 3.34
N VAL A 508 -29.89 15.37 3.13
CA VAL A 508 -31.16 16.07 3.19
C VAL A 508 -31.51 16.64 1.83
N THR A 509 -32.50 16.05 1.16
CA THR A 509 -32.97 16.46 -0.16
C THR A 509 -34.14 17.43 -0.12
N ASP A 510 -35.02 17.32 0.89
CA ASP A 510 -36.18 18.18 1.07
C ASP A 510 -35.77 19.63 1.39
N PRO A 511 -36.29 20.63 0.65
CA PRO A 511 -35.88 22.02 0.81
C PRO A 511 -36.34 22.63 2.14
N THR A 512 -37.51 22.24 2.66
CA THR A 512 -38.02 22.74 3.93
C THR A 512 -37.23 22.17 5.10
N GLN A 513 -36.90 20.89 5.07
CA GLN A 513 -36.02 20.29 6.06
C GLN A 513 -34.64 20.97 6.07
N TRP A 514 -34.05 21.22 4.88
CA TRP A 514 -32.76 21.89 4.77
C TRP A 514 -32.78 23.28 5.45
N ALA A 515 -33.77 24.10 5.16
CA ALA A 515 -33.90 25.45 5.70
C ALA A 515 -34.03 25.48 7.24
N ASN A 516 -34.44 24.38 7.85
CA ASN A 516 -34.65 24.26 9.30
C ASN A 516 -33.52 23.52 10.03
N LEU A 517 -32.43 23.12 9.35
CA LEU A 517 -31.33 22.39 9.96
C LEU A 517 -30.60 23.19 11.03
N THR A 518 -30.25 22.49 12.11
CA THR A 518 -29.36 22.96 13.19
C THR A 518 -28.21 22.01 13.46
N THR A 519 -28.13 20.93 12.68
CA THR A 519 -27.08 19.91 12.73
C THR A 519 -26.50 19.67 11.33
N GLY A 520 -25.39 18.95 11.28
CA GLY A 520 -24.68 18.64 10.04
C GLY A 520 -25.51 17.84 9.04
N ALA A 521 -25.49 18.29 7.80
CA ALA A 521 -26.13 17.63 6.68
C ALA A 521 -25.38 17.91 5.36
N TRP A 522 -25.63 17.09 4.36
CA TRP A 522 -25.11 17.26 3.01
C TRP A 522 -26.20 16.99 1.94
N CYS A 523 -25.95 17.47 0.73
CA CYS A 523 -26.70 17.12 -0.48
C CYS A 523 -25.80 17.22 -1.70
N TYR A 524 -26.24 16.67 -2.84
CA TYR A 524 -25.68 17.03 -4.13
C TYR A 524 -26.35 18.32 -4.66
N ASN A 525 -25.65 19.09 -5.52
CA ASN A 525 -26.30 20.19 -6.21
C ASN A 525 -27.46 19.65 -7.07
N ASN A 526 -28.61 20.30 -7.02
CA ASN A 526 -29.89 19.87 -7.61
C ASN A 526 -30.35 18.46 -7.15
N ASN A 527 -29.82 17.95 -6.05
CA ASN A 527 -30.03 16.56 -5.60
C ASN A 527 -29.65 15.50 -6.66
N ASP A 528 -28.77 15.84 -7.59
CA ASP A 528 -28.33 14.97 -8.68
C ASP A 528 -26.96 14.35 -8.33
N PRO A 529 -26.86 13.01 -8.23
CA PRO A 529 -25.59 12.32 -7.98
C PRO A 529 -24.52 12.59 -9.05
N ALA A 530 -24.89 12.88 -10.32
CA ALA A 530 -23.95 13.23 -11.37
C ALA A 530 -23.20 14.53 -11.05
N ASN A 531 -23.86 15.51 -10.40
CA ASN A 531 -23.19 16.70 -9.88
C ASN A 531 -22.21 16.38 -8.75
N GLY A 532 -22.49 15.33 -7.96
CA GLY A 532 -21.57 14.85 -6.93
C GLY A 532 -20.25 14.33 -7.49
N THR A 533 -20.28 13.65 -8.64
CA THR A 533 -19.08 13.19 -9.33
C THR A 533 -18.20 14.35 -9.82
N THR A 534 -18.83 15.43 -10.30
CA THR A 534 -18.14 16.59 -10.87
C THR A 534 -17.70 17.59 -9.80
N TYR A 535 -18.60 17.95 -8.88
CA TYR A 535 -18.42 19.08 -7.96
C TYR A 535 -18.23 18.67 -6.49
N GLY A 536 -18.37 17.38 -6.16
CA GLY A 536 -18.45 16.91 -4.78
C GLY A 536 -19.81 17.21 -4.13
N LYS A 537 -19.87 17.12 -2.81
CA LYS A 537 -21.07 17.40 -2.01
C LYS A 537 -21.11 18.85 -1.55
N LEU A 538 -22.32 19.35 -1.33
CA LEU A 538 -22.59 20.59 -0.61
C LEU A 538 -22.90 20.26 0.83
N TYR A 539 -22.22 20.92 1.78
CA TYR A 539 -22.40 20.74 3.21
C TYR A 539 -22.92 22.02 3.85
N ASN A 540 -23.79 21.91 4.86
CA ASN A 540 -24.04 23.06 5.72
C ASN A 540 -22.85 23.25 6.69
N TRP A 541 -22.69 24.45 7.28
CA TRP A 541 -21.57 24.70 8.17
C TRP A 541 -21.60 23.86 9.46
N TYR A 542 -22.79 23.40 9.88
CA TYR A 542 -22.89 22.48 11.02
C TYR A 542 -22.14 21.16 10.76
N ALA A 543 -22.12 20.65 9.54
CA ALA A 543 -21.32 19.50 9.17
C ALA A 543 -19.82 19.83 9.22
N VAL A 544 -19.42 21.02 8.74
CA VAL A 544 -18.04 21.54 8.81
C VAL A 544 -17.54 21.59 10.24
N ALA A 545 -18.38 22.12 11.15
CA ALA A 545 -18.08 22.22 12.58
C ALA A 545 -18.19 20.88 13.34
N GLY A 546 -18.67 19.82 12.70
CA GLY A 546 -18.84 18.51 13.32
C GLY A 546 -20.02 18.39 14.28
N ILE A 547 -21.02 19.24 14.13
CA ILE A 547 -22.23 19.27 14.96
C ILE A 547 -23.23 18.24 14.40
N TYR A 548 -23.35 17.09 15.06
CA TYR A 548 -24.16 15.98 14.57
C TYR A 548 -25.45 15.77 15.39
N ASP A 549 -25.56 16.38 16.57
CA ASP A 549 -26.73 16.34 17.46
C ASP A 549 -26.81 17.60 18.37
N ALA A 550 -27.81 17.66 19.20
CA ALA A 550 -28.00 18.77 20.14
C ALA A 550 -26.88 18.86 21.18
N ALA A 551 -26.29 17.75 21.61
CA ALA A 551 -25.21 17.74 22.58
C ALA A 551 -23.94 18.36 22.00
N SER A 552 -23.55 17.99 20.76
CA SER A 552 -22.41 18.54 20.04
C SER A 552 -22.61 19.99 19.59
N LEU A 553 -23.87 20.43 19.44
CA LEU A 553 -24.17 21.85 19.22
C LEU A 553 -23.84 22.66 20.48
N ALA A 554 -24.20 22.15 21.67
CA ALA A 554 -23.98 22.80 22.97
C ALA A 554 -22.54 22.67 23.50
N ASN A 555 -21.81 21.61 23.09
CA ASN A 555 -20.47 21.30 23.61
C ASN A 555 -19.52 20.94 22.49
N GLU A 556 -18.51 21.80 22.27
CA GLU A 556 -17.50 21.63 21.21
C GLU A 556 -16.65 20.36 21.37
N SER A 557 -16.41 19.91 22.59
CA SER A 557 -15.60 18.69 22.83
C SER A 557 -16.25 17.41 22.27
N LEU A 558 -17.53 17.45 21.96
CA LEU A 558 -18.29 16.34 21.37
C LEU A 558 -18.35 16.40 19.84
N ARG A 559 -17.84 17.50 19.23
CA ARG A 559 -17.87 17.69 17.78
C ARG A 559 -16.95 16.72 17.05
N LYS A 560 -17.38 16.29 15.88
CA LYS A 560 -16.70 15.32 15.04
C LYS A 560 -15.88 15.99 13.94
N LYS A 561 -14.84 15.34 13.43
CA LYS A 561 -14.03 15.87 12.34
C LYS A 561 -14.63 15.45 11.00
N LEU A 562 -14.93 16.44 10.13
CA LEU A 562 -15.41 16.17 8.76
C LEU A 562 -14.24 15.84 7.82
N ALA A 563 -13.14 16.56 7.92
CA ALA A 563 -11.97 16.35 7.07
C ALA A 563 -11.32 14.96 7.29
N PRO A 564 -10.76 14.34 6.26
CA PRO A 564 -10.03 13.07 6.35
C PRO A 564 -8.86 13.11 7.34
N THR A 565 -8.33 11.95 7.72
CA THR A 565 -7.18 11.85 8.63
C THR A 565 -5.95 12.52 8.01
N GLY A 566 -5.23 13.36 8.76
CA GLY A 566 -4.11 14.16 8.28
C GLY A 566 -4.51 15.43 7.50
N TRP A 567 -5.81 15.78 7.53
CA TRP A 567 -6.37 16.95 6.86
C TRP A 567 -7.33 17.69 7.80
N HIS A 568 -7.47 19.00 7.56
CA HIS A 568 -8.48 19.83 8.24
C HIS A 568 -9.16 20.77 7.24
N ILE A 569 -10.30 21.34 7.65
CA ILE A 569 -10.97 22.36 6.86
C ILE A 569 -10.29 23.70 7.14
N PRO A 570 -9.84 24.42 6.11
CA PRO A 570 -9.05 25.64 6.29
C PRO A 570 -9.79 26.68 7.09
N GLY A 571 -9.06 27.34 7.98
CA GLY A 571 -9.50 28.55 8.67
C GLY A 571 -9.31 29.81 7.84
N ASP A 572 -9.80 30.94 8.34
CA ASP A 572 -9.75 32.24 7.64
C ASP A 572 -8.30 32.68 7.37
N ALA A 573 -7.40 32.43 8.33
CA ALA A 573 -5.98 32.74 8.20
C ALA A 573 -5.31 31.93 7.07
N GLU A 574 -5.76 30.69 6.84
CA GLU A 574 -5.21 29.81 5.81
C GLU A 574 -5.70 30.19 4.42
N TRP A 575 -6.98 30.59 4.28
CA TRP A 575 -7.48 31.21 3.05
C TRP A 575 -6.77 32.52 2.75
N THR A 576 -6.50 33.35 3.76
CA THR A 576 -5.72 34.58 3.61
C THR A 576 -4.29 34.31 3.17
N THR A 577 -3.64 33.29 3.74
CA THR A 577 -2.30 32.83 3.34
C THR A 577 -2.26 32.42 1.88
N LEU A 578 -3.24 31.61 1.44
CA LEU A 578 -3.38 31.18 0.04
C LEU A 578 -3.53 32.39 -0.91
N THR A 579 -4.50 33.26 -0.64
CA THR A 579 -4.77 34.42 -1.52
C THR A 579 -3.62 35.39 -1.55
N THR A 580 -2.94 35.64 -0.42
CA THR A 580 -1.73 36.47 -0.35
C THR A 580 -0.59 35.88 -1.20
N PHE A 581 -0.33 34.57 -1.09
CA PHE A 581 0.68 33.88 -1.91
C PHE A 581 0.38 34.02 -3.42
N LEU A 582 -0.89 33.99 -3.80
CA LEU A 582 -1.32 34.11 -5.19
C LEU A 582 -1.32 35.55 -5.73
N GLY A 583 -0.88 36.52 -4.93
CA GLY A 583 -0.74 37.92 -5.33
C GLY A 583 -1.85 38.83 -4.84
N GLY A 584 -2.57 38.45 -3.80
CA GLY A 584 -3.68 39.17 -3.17
C GLY A 584 -5.05 38.75 -3.70
N VAL A 585 -6.07 39.15 -2.97
CA VAL A 585 -7.48 38.74 -3.25
C VAL A 585 -7.95 39.11 -4.67
N ASP A 586 -7.47 40.23 -5.22
CA ASP A 586 -7.89 40.71 -6.53
C ASP A 586 -7.40 39.84 -7.70
N LEU A 587 -6.30 39.09 -7.52
CA LEU A 587 -5.68 38.25 -8.54
C LEU A 587 -5.86 36.75 -8.27
N ALA A 588 -6.03 36.39 -7.01
CA ALA A 588 -6.04 35.01 -6.57
C ALA A 588 -7.16 34.18 -7.22
N GLY A 589 -8.34 34.77 -7.42
CA GLY A 589 -9.49 34.05 -7.99
C GLY A 589 -9.24 33.56 -9.41
N GLY A 590 -8.60 34.33 -10.25
CA GLY A 590 -8.22 33.91 -11.60
C GLY A 590 -7.23 32.74 -11.60
N LYS A 591 -6.24 32.77 -10.69
CA LYS A 591 -5.25 31.72 -10.54
C LYS A 591 -5.82 30.44 -9.91
N MET A 592 -6.93 30.54 -9.18
CA MET A 592 -7.60 29.41 -8.51
C MET A 592 -8.67 28.76 -9.38
N LYS A 593 -9.37 29.50 -10.26
CA LYS A 593 -10.43 28.96 -11.11
C LYS A 593 -9.88 27.97 -12.13
N SER A 594 -10.60 26.86 -12.33
CA SER A 594 -10.32 25.95 -13.43
C SER A 594 -10.59 26.63 -14.77
N THR A 595 -9.85 26.26 -15.81
CA THR A 595 -10.04 26.74 -17.18
C THR A 595 -11.07 25.91 -17.95
N SER A 596 -11.79 25.00 -17.27
CA SER A 596 -12.81 24.14 -17.88
C SER A 596 -14.03 24.93 -18.34
N THR A 597 -14.77 24.37 -19.28
CA THR A 597 -16.04 24.89 -19.80
C THR A 597 -17.21 24.79 -18.81
N LEU A 598 -16.96 24.29 -17.60
CA LEU A 598 -17.96 24.25 -16.52
C LEU A 598 -18.29 25.64 -15.98
N TRP A 599 -17.34 26.60 -16.06
CA TRP A 599 -17.60 28.00 -15.74
C TRP A 599 -18.33 28.69 -16.89
N GLN A 600 -19.30 29.55 -16.56
CA GLN A 600 -19.90 30.43 -17.54
C GLN A 600 -18.86 31.35 -18.18
N SER A 601 -19.13 31.71 -19.45
CA SER A 601 -18.31 32.70 -20.15
C SER A 601 -18.58 34.11 -19.57
N PRO A 602 -17.51 34.95 -19.38
CA PRO A 602 -16.17 34.80 -19.94
C PRO A 602 -15.16 34.06 -19.06
N ASN A 603 -15.50 33.53 -17.89
CA ASN A 603 -14.58 32.94 -16.90
C ASN A 603 -13.32 33.84 -16.68
N THR A 604 -13.59 35.08 -16.28
CA THR A 604 -12.64 36.21 -16.29
C THR A 604 -11.35 35.87 -15.53
N ALA A 605 -10.21 36.08 -16.21
CA ALA A 605 -8.86 35.89 -15.71
C ALA A 605 -8.50 34.46 -15.24
N ALA A 606 -9.31 33.44 -15.60
CA ALA A 606 -9.04 32.05 -15.19
C ALA A 606 -7.77 31.51 -15.86
N THR A 607 -6.77 31.10 -15.07
CA THR A 607 -5.52 30.49 -15.53
C THR A 607 -5.28 29.13 -14.90
N ASN A 608 -5.88 28.85 -13.74
CA ASN A 608 -5.58 27.69 -12.88
C ASN A 608 -4.07 27.56 -12.55
N GLU A 609 -3.34 28.66 -12.60
CA GLU A 609 -1.89 28.68 -12.35
C GLU A 609 -1.51 28.06 -11.00
N SER A 610 -2.38 28.19 -10.00
CA SER A 610 -2.17 27.59 -8.68
C SER A 610 -2.36 26.07 -8.65
N GLY A 611 -3.06 25.48 -9.63
CA GLY A 611 -3.53 24.08 -9.59
C GLY A 611 -4.64 23.83 -8.58
N PHE A 612 -5.18 24.87 -7.91
CA PHE A 612 -6.31 24.71 -6.99
C PHE A 612 -7.54 24.11 -7.67
N THR A 613 -7.75 24.37 -8.97
CA THR A 613 -8.81 23.80 -9.82
C THR A 613 -10.19 24.03 -9.23
N GLY A 614 -10.48 25.29 -8.86
CA GLY A 614 -11.79 25.68 -8.33
C GLY A 614 -12.89 25.50 -9.38
N LEU A 615 -13.94 24.78 -9.03
CA LEU A 615 -15.07 24.47 -9.90
C LEU A 615 -16.33 25.26 -9.48
N PRO A 616 -17.21 25.62 -10.43
CA PRO A 616 -18.43 26.40 -10.16
C PRO A 616 -19.57 25.49 -9.72
N GLY A 617 -19.43 24.86 -8.53
CA GLY A 617 -20.41 23.94 -7.98
C GLY A 617 -21.71 24.59 -7.53
N GLY A 618 -21.81 25.92 -7.55
CA GLY A 618 -22.95 26.66 -7.02
C GLY A 618 -23.20 26.39 -5.53
N TYR A 619 -24.42 26.64 -5.09
CA TYR A 619 -24.76 26.46 -3.67
C TYR A 619 -26.24 26.15 -3.45
N ARG A 620 -26.58 25.73 -2.21
CA ARG A 620 -27.97 25.57 -1.74
C ARG A 620 -28.31 26.71 -0.79
N TYR A 621 -29.49 27.35 -1.01
CA TYR A 621 -29.94 28.47 -0.22
C TYR A 621 -30.37 28.07 1.20
N ASN A 622 -30.09 28.96 2.16
CA ASN A 622 -30.36 28.79 3.57
C ASN A 622 -31.83 29.02 3.98
N THR A 623 -32.60 29.78 3.17
CA THR A 623 -33.96 30.22 3.52
C THR A 623 -35.05 29.33 2.97
N ASN A 624 -34.89 28.85 1.76
CA ASN A 624 -35.88 28.06 1.03
C ASN A 624 -35.37 26.69 0.58
N GLY A 625 -34.10 26.39 0.84
CA GLY A 625 -33.47 25.10 0.47
C GLY A 625 -33.38 24.81 -1.03
N TRP A 626 -33.55 25.82 -1.89
CA TRP A 626 -33.40 25.69 -3.34
C TRP A 626 -31.94 25.74 -3.74
N PHE A 627 -31.66 25.34 -4.98
CA PHE A 627 -30.31 25.36 -5.55
C PHE A 627 -30.15 26.51 -6.52
N GLY A 628 -28.92 27.00 -6.69
CA GLY A 628 -28.61 28.04 -7.64
C GLY A 628 -27.14 28.13 -7.98
N HIS A 629 -26.86 28.88 -9.04
CA HIS A 629 -25.54 29.36 -9.40
C HIS A 629 -24.50 28.32 -9.78
N ILE A 630 -24.94 27.10 -10.18
CA ILE A 630 -24.04 26.15 -10.84
C ILE A 630 -23.56 26.77 -12.15
N GLY A 631 -22.27 26.74 -12.39
CA GLY A 631 -21.64 27.45 -13.51
C GLY A 631 -21.18 28.90 -13.17
N ASP A 632 -21.81 29.55 -12.19
CA ASP A 632 -21.57 30.95 -11.84
C ASP A 632 -20.58 31.11 -10.68
N TYR A 633 -20.80 30.36 -9.62
CA TYR A 633 -20.05 30.49 -8.36
C TYR A 633 -19.45 29.17 -7.91
N GLY A 634 -18.26 29.27 -7.34
CA GLY A 634 -17.67 28.24 -6.49
C GLY A 634 -17.51 28.82 -5.08
N ASP A 635 -18.16 28.20 -4.09
CA ASP A 635 -18.13 28.63 -2.70
C ASP A 635 -17.59 27.51 -1.81
N TRP A 636 -16.67 27.85 -0.94
CA TRP A 636 -16.04 26.92 0.02
C TRP A 636 -16.13 27.44 1.44
N TRP A 637 -16.61 26.59 2.35
CA TRP A 637 -16.63 26.90 3.77
C TRP A 637 -15.22 27.08 4.34
N SER A 638 -15.08 28.03 5.26
CA SER A 638 -14.01 28.07 6.25
C SER A 638 -14.50 27.40 7.55
N SER A 639 -13.55 26.89 8.36
CA SER A 639 -13.84 26.36 9.70
C SER A 639 -14.16 27.45 10.73
N GLY A 640 -13.89 28.73 10.41
CA GLY A 640 -14.09 29.86 11.30
C GLY A 640 -15.56 30.11 11.63
N ASP A 641 -15.87 30.23 12.93
CA ASP A 641 -17.20 30.55 13.47
C ASP A 641 -17.35 32.07 13.65
N GLY A 642 -18.24 32.68 12.90
CA GLY A 642 -18.70 34.05 13.12
C GLY A 642 -20.11 34.04 13.72
N ASN A 643 -20.36 34.82 14.73
CA ASN A 643 -21.59 34.84 15.55
C ASN A 643 -22.90 34.80 14.72
N GLY A 644 -23.44 33.59 14.46
CA GLY A 644 -24.60 33.33 13.61
C GLY A 644 -24.31 33.12 12.12
N SER A 645 -23.12 33.45 11.64
CA SER A 645 -22.60 33.21 10.28
C SER A 645 -21.28 32.41 10.35
N ALA A 646 -20.73 32.06 9.21
CA ALA A 646 -19.42 31.44 9.11
C ALA A 646 -18.69 31.99 7.87
N TRP A 647 -17.37 31.94 7.91
CA TRP A 647 -16.56 32.43 6.81
C TRP A 647 -16.59 31.48 5.61
N ASN A 648 -16.50 32.05 4.41
CA ASN A 648 -16.38 31.32 3.16
C ASN A 648 -15.42 32.02 2.19
N CYS A 649 -14.82 31.25 1.28
CA CYS A 649 -14.12 31.75 0.12
C CYS A 649 -15.01 31.56 -1.11
N GLN A 650 -15.12 32.58 -1.97
CA GLN A 650 -15.98 32.59 -3.15
C GLN A 650 -15.20 32.95 -4.40
N LEU A 651 -15.42 32.23 -5.47
CA LEU A 651 -14.97 32.52 -6.83
C LEU A 651 -16.20 32.77 -7.73
N TYR A 652 -16.09 33.76 -8.61
CA TYR A 652 -17.17 34.16 -9.53
C TYR A 652 -16.68 34.15 -10.97
N TYR A 653 -17.52 33.68 -11.92
CA TYR A 653 -17.14 33.58 -13.33
C TYR A 653 -16.75 34.92 -13.96
N GLY A 654 -17.41 36.00 -13.56
CA GLY A 654 -17.20 37.36 -14.08
C GLY A 654 -16.08 38.15 -13.42
N SER A 655 -15.30 37.57 -12.46
CA SER A 655 -14.24 38.26 -11.73
C SER A 655 -12.95 37.45 -11.63
N GLY A 656 -11.80 38.11 -11.61
CA GLY A 656 -10.51 37.50 -11.29
C GLY A 656 -10.20 37.43 -9.79
N SER A 657 -11.06 37.99 -8.92
CA SER A 657 -10.84 38.04 -7.48
C SER A 657 -11.35 36.80 -6.75
N ALA A 658 -10.77 36.54 -5.57
CA ALA A 658 -11.27 35.57 -4.61
C ALA A 658 -11.92 36.34 -3.44
N GLY A 659 -13.27 36.31 -3.37
CA GLY A 659 -14.02 36.92 -2.28
C GLY A 659 -13.85 36.11 -0.99
N ILE A 660 -13.54 36.78 0.13
CA ILE A 660 -13.61 36.18 1.46
C ILE A 660 -14.74 36.90 2.19
N GLY A 661 -15.76 36.16 2.57
CA GLY A 661 -16.99 36.72 3.12
C GLY A 661 -17.58 35.91 4.27
N ASN A 662 -18.78 36.29 4.68
CA ASN A 662 -19.56 35.60 5.69
C ASN A 662 -20.91 35.13 5.12
N ALA A 663 -21.27 33.88 5.40
CA ALA A 663 -22.53 33.30 5.00
C ALA A 663 -23.26 32.67 6.20
N ILE A 664 -24.59 32.62 6.14
CA ILE A 664 -25.42 31.96 7.17
C ILE A 664 -25.11 30.46 7.17
N LYS A 665 -24.89 29.88 8.34
CA LYS A 665 -24.47 28.47 8.56
C LYS A 665 -25.32 27.40 7.87
N LYS A 666 -26.53 27.74 7.45
CA LYS A 666 -27.46 26.86 6.72
C LYS A 666 -27.26 26.82 5.20
N PHE A 667 -26.44 27.71 4.61
CA PHE A 667 -26.08 27.54 3.22
C PHE A 667 -25.42 26.18 2.97
N GLY A 668 -25.61 25.59 1.80
CA GLY A 668 -24.90 24.41 1.36
C GLY A 668 -23.77 24.83 0.44
N PHE A 669 -22.51 24.78 0.89
CA PHE A 669 -21.32 25.09 0.12
C PHE A 669 -20.42 23.86 -0.01
N SER A 670 -19.52 23.90 -0.98
CA SER A 670 -18.44 22.92 -1.10
C SER A 670 -17.49 23.02 0.10
N VAL A 671 -16.70 21.98 0.29
CA VAL A 671 -15.61 21.94 1.26
C VAL A 671 -14.33 21.52 0.55
N ARG A 672 -13.24 22.21 0.86
CA ARG A 672 -11.89 21.87 0.42
C ARG A 672 -11.01 21.75 1.65
N CYS A 673 -10.16 20.73 1.71
CA CYS A 673 -9.31 20.53 2.87
C CYS A 673 -7.86 20.93 2.57
N ILE A 674 -7.17 21.29 3.64
CA ILE A 674 -5.74 21.57 3.69
C ILE A 674 -5.09 20.53 4.59
N ARG A 675 -3.86 20.16 4.29
CA ARG A 675 -3.10 19.16 5.04
C ARG A 675 -2.63 19.70 6.38
N ASP A 676 -2.69 18.88 7.45
CA ASP A 676 -2.25 19.21 8.82
C ASP A 676 -0.77 19.55 8.91
#